data_b90b7a3c9a94d888e78b19deab3e55bf
#
_entry.id   b90b7a3c9a94d888e78b19deab3e55bf
#
_cell.length_a   1.000
_cell.length_b   1.000
_cell.length_c   1.000
_cell.angle_alpha   90.00
_cell.angle_beta   90.00
_cell.angle_gamma   90.00
#
_symmetry.space_group_name_H-M   'P 1'
#
loop_
_entity.id
_entity.type
_entity.pdbx_description
1 polymer ?
#
loop_
_entity_poly.entity_id
_entity_poly.type
_entity_poly.pdbx_seq_one_letter_code
_entity_poly.pdbx_strand_id
1 'polypeptide(L)'
;MSSINTETETVIKKILPYMKRRGYDIEKDFDFETAVSTTDRYTKGYVDILVTLGKTHPLFLIEAKRIGKNLTNKDRDQAISYARSKEIKVPFVVVTNGKDIQCFNSKNKQRIIWDGRRSDKIPSRSQIERVVKILRAKPEEIMISISNDESLPFRQGLPLRQLNALFAKGHNTIRKIEKDEDFAFADFSKLLFLKLLEEKNDLEENFTLPYSYRFYELAETPVHNADQVKNAIKSMIEQIVQNTSYGDVLREPLRLENPRTYLGLVKDLASVSFCDCSVDSKGAAFEYYVRATLKGKKLGQYFTPRELVQVMTCLVGEDKIINSVVMGSTLKVLDPACGTGGFLVYLMQETLSKLEIKKKNRELTQENYDQCVKKIKEEIFYGSDANKGVAASAKMNMIIAGDGHTHIVHEDSLSINAVNWKVENPDCNLIMTNPPFGTAEGDSLAKNDKEQFQVSTTKGQYLFLQKMIDCTVAGGEICTVIDEGVLNTSKGASLRKYILTNCIIRAVVNLPAETFKPNKINVKSSVLYLEKRKEPDFDLEDNYRITFCAIDSLGYIGSGDKIRDYDKSVFLEEIKKNVMNHGLGEERKGYHWRAYDVWTNVIAEDLYFRLDYKYWDPKFKKELSRLVKEDCPSIKQLNMIVTARGISPSSDCYVDENDGYALVVKAGSNISRFGELVITQDSDWIEKSLYDEYLQRCEENNENRNIIRKGDILLASTGDGTLGKCCVFDKSIPAIADGHVTIIRVDKNVIDPYYLADYLRCGFGSTQISAYYSGSTGLIELTPEQVDMIIVDTSGNKADIDIQKNISKNIRRTEKKYTAQIEKAEKVLESVEEIWG
;
A
#
# COMPACT_ATOMS: atom_id res chain seq x y z
N MET A 1 11.39 -70.87 4.75
CA MET A 1 10.79 -69.50 4.98
C MET A 1 9.44 -69.71 5.62
N SER A 2 9.25 -69.47 6.94
CA SER A 2 7.95 -69.61 7.60
C SER A 2 6.97 -68.65 6.96
N SER A 3 5.83 -69.14 6.51
CA SER A 3 4.76 -68.30 5.94
C SER A 3 4.26 -67.29 6.99
N ILE A 4 4.23 -66.01 6.68
CA ILE A 4 3.65 -64.96 7.53
C ILE A 4 2.14 -65.12 7.44
N ASN A 5 1.51 -65.69 8.47
CA ASN A 5 0.09 -66.08 8.45
C ASN A 5 -0.84 -65.13 9.23
N THR A 6 -0.30 -64.20 10.01
CA THR A 6 -1.10 -63.26 10.85
C THR A 6 -0.86 -61.77 10.52
N GLU A 7 -1.80 -60.91 10.89
CA GLU A 7 -1.65 -59.46 10.77
C GLU A 7 -0.53 -58.94 11.67
N THR A 8 -0.42 -59.45 12.89
CA THR A 8 0.66 -59.12 13.84
C THR A 8 2.04 -59.49 13.30
N GLU A 9 2.19 -60.62 12.62
CA GLU A 9 3.47 -60.98 11.97
C GLU A 9 3.80 -60.03 10.81
N THR A 10 2.78 -59.52 10.09
CA THR A 10 2.97 -58.54 9.04
C THR A 10 3.47 -57.20 9.64
N VAL A 11 2.89 -56.79 10.77
CA VAL A 11 3.34 -55.56 11.49
C VAL A 11 4.81 -55.72 11.89
N ILE A 12 5.16 -56.77 12.60
CA ILE A 12 6.51 -56.96 13.16
C ILE A 12 7.56 -57.16 12.06
N LYS A 13 7.29 -58.02 11.08
CA LYS A 13 8.31 -58.42 10.09
C LYS A 13 8.40 -57.49 8.87
N LYS A 14 7.38 -56.70 8.57
CA LYS A 14 7.34 -55.87 7.37
C LYS A 14 7.13 -54.40 7.67
N ILE A 15 6.10 -54.02 8.45
CA ILE A 15 5.70 -52.64 8.64
C ILE A 15 6.68 -51.91 9.56
N LEU A 16 7.00 -52.43 10.72
CA LEU A 16 7.93 -51.79 11.66
C LEU A 16 9.34 -51.59 11.07
N PRO A 17 9.96 -52.55 10.38
CA PRO A 17 11.25 -52.33 9.70
C PRO A 17 11.15 -51.30 8.58
N TYR A 18 10.01 -51.20 7.87
CA TYR A 18 9.78 -50.18 6.86
C TYR A 18 9.69 -48.77 7.50
N MET A 19 8.90 -48.63 8.56
CA MET A 19 8.73 -47.35 9.28
C MET A 19 10.05 -46.90 9.90
N LYS A 20 10.85 -47.81 10.47
CA LYS A 20 12.19 -47.50 10.97
C LYS A 20 13.09 -46.91 9.87
N ARG A 21 13.07 -47.47 8.65
CA ARG A 21 13.79 -46.91 7.49
C ARG A 21 13.26 -45.56 7.05
N ARG A 22 11.99 -45.27 7.34
CA ARG A 22 11.38 -43.93 7.11
C ARG A 22 11.64 -42.94 8.24
N GLY A 23 12.51 -43.31 9.22
CA GLY A 23 12.99 -42.43 10.28
C GLY A 23 12.12 -42.36 11.54
N TYR A 24 11.09 -43.23 11.66
CA TYR A 24 10.25 -43.29 12.84
C TYR A 24 10.93 -44.06 13.97
N ASP A 25 10.75 -43.59 15.21
CA ASP A 25 11.15 -44.24 16.44
C ASP A 25 9.94 -45.04 16.98
N ILE A 26 10.07 -46.35 17.02
CA ILE A 26 8.96 -47.26 17.37
C ILE A 26 8.44 -47.00 18.79
N GLU A 27 9.35 -46.67 19.73
CA GLU A 27 8.97 -46.51 21.13
C GLU A 27 8.35 -45.10 21.39
N LYS A 28 8.78 -44.14 20.63
CA LYS A 28 8.36 -42.74 20.83
C LYS A 28 7.21 -42.28 19.94
N ASP A 29 7.11 -42.84 18.74
CA ASP A 29 6.20 -42.36 17.72
C ASP A 29 4.99 -43.23 17.49
N PHE A 30 4.92 -44.47 18.12
CA PHE A 30 3.83 -45.40 17.89
C PHE A 30 3.09 -45.80 19.16
N ASP A 31 1.75 -45.86 19.01
CA ASP A 31 0.87 -46.51 19.95
C ASP A 31 0.22 -47.71 19.24
N PHE A 32 0.28 -48.85 19.86
CA PHE A 32 -0.24 -50.12 19.33
C PHE A 32 -1.60 -50.46 19.94
N GLU A 33 -2.44 -51.17 19.17
CA GLU A 33 -3.72 -51.67 19.62
C GLU A 33 -4.58 -50.62 20.35
N THR A 34 -4.60 -49.41 19.84
CA THR A 34 -5.39 -48.33 20.45
C THR A 34 -6.87 -48.58 20.29
N ALA A 35 -7.58 -48.68 21.42
CA ALA A 35 -9.02 -48.92 21.45
C ALA A 35 -9.81 -47.72 20.93
N VAL A 36 -10.80 -47.95 20.07
CA VAL A 36 -11.68 -46.92 19.49
C VAL A 36 -13.14 -47.35 19.54
N SER A 37 -14.00 -46.37 19.76
CA SER A 37 -15.46 -46.56 19.69
C SER A 37 -15.90 -46.43 18.23
N THR A 38 -16.49 -47.43 17.66
CA THR A 38 -17.01 -47.34 16.27
C THR A 38 -18.44 -46.82 16.24
N THR A 39 -18.75 -45.95 15.29
CA THR A 39 -20.07 -45.31 15.16
C THR A 39 -21.19 -46.27 14.75
N ASP A 40 -20.87 -47.43 14.18
CA ASP A 40 -21.86 -48.33 13.59
C ASP A 40 -22.19 -49.59 14.40
N ARG A 41 -21.43 -49.89 15.44
CA ARG A 41 -21.70 -50.98 16.38
C ARG A 41 -21.13 -50.66 17.76
N TYR A 42 -21.83 -51.02 18.80
CA TYR A 42 -21.39 -50.96 20.21
C TYR A 42 -20.18 -51.87 20.52
N THR A 43 -19.33 -52.17 19.57
CA THR A 43 -18.13 -52.99 19.71
C THR A 43 -16.89 -52.11 19.69
N LYS A 44 -16.00 -52.31 20.65
CA LYS A 44 -14.67 -51.70 20.68
C LYS A 44 -13.87 -52.24 19.47
N GLY A 45 -13.40 -51.31 18.61
CA GLY A 45 -12.40 -51.63 17.58
C GLY A 45 -10.99 -51.35 18.13
N TYR A 46 -10.00 -51.91 17.49
CA TYR A 46 -8.59 -51.67 17.82
C TYR A 46 -7.85 -51.25 16.53
N VAL A 47 -7.08 -50.16 16.62
CA VAL A 47 -6.18 -49.70 15.55
C VAL A 47 -4.85 -50.43 15.71
N ASP A 48 -4.34 -51.07 14.64
CA ASP A 48 -3.08 -51.80 14.71
C ASP A 48 -1.90 -50.88 15.12
N ILE A 49 -1.76 -49.77 14.46
CA ILE A 49 -0.71 -48.76 14.79
C ILE A 49 -1.29 -47.37 14.64
N LEU A 50 -1.25 -46.58 15.71
CA LEU A 50 -1.48 -45.14 15.69
C LEU A 50 -0.13 -44.44 15.70
N VAL A 51 0.11 -43.61 14.70
CA VAL A 51 1.39 -42.89 14.53
C VAL A 51 1.26 -41.49 15.12
N THR A 52 2.19 -41.16 16.04
CA THR A 52 2.31 -39.91 16.73
C THR A 52 3.71 -39.30 16.51
N LEU A 53 3.97 -38.09 16.97
CA LEU A 53 5.34 -37.56 17.08
C LEU A 53 5.66 -37.37 18.57
N GLY A 54 6.52 -38.25 19.10
CA GLY A 54 6.92 -38.22 20.50
C GLY A 54 5.73 -38.39 21.47
N LYS A 55 4.71 -39.18 21.08
CA LYS A 55 3.49 -39.49 21.85
C LYS A 55 2.63 -38.25 22.20
N THR A 56 2.73 -37.19 21.41
CA THR A 56 1.98 -35.95 21.72
C THR A 56 0.66 -35.84 20.97
N HIS A 57 0.65 -36.14 19.68
CA HIS A 57 -0.56 -36.01 18.83
C HIS A 57 -0.64 -37.08 17.78
N PRO A 58 -1.81 -37.70 17.60
CA PRO A 58 -2.02 -38.69 16.53
C PRO A 58 -2.01 -37.96 15.16
N LEU A 59 -1.24 -38.55 14.22
CA LEU A 59 -1.03 -37.96 12.87
C LEU A 59 -1.72 -38.79 11.79
N PHE A 60 -1.60 -40.10 11.86
CA PHE A 60 -2.30 -41.03 10.99
C PHE A 60 -2.33 -42.42 11.64
N LEU A 61 -3.14 -43.30 11.10
CA LEU A 61 -3.17 -44.67 11.55
C LEU A 61 -2.78 -45.61 10.42
N ILE A 62 -2.26 -46.80 10.80
CA ILE A 62 -1.93 -47.87 9.90
C ILE A 62 -2.81 -49.05 10.26
N GLU A 63 -3.60 -49.53 9.31
CA GLU A 63 -4.38 -50.76 9.36
C GLU A 63 -3.62 -51.83 8.60
N ALA A 64 -3.17 -52.83 9.30
CA ALA A 64 -2.38 -53.93 8.75
C ALA A 64 -3.28 -55.10 8.32
N LYS A 65 -2.93 -55.71 7.23
CA LYS A 65 -3.55 -56.99 6.77
C LYS A 65 -2.47 -58.01 6.53
N ARG A 66 -2.83 -59.28 6.66
CA ARG A 66 -1.87 -60.37 6.45
C ARG A 66 -1.28 -60.34 5.04
N ILE A 67 -0.05 -60.73 4.89
CA ILE A 67 0.62 -60.87 3.58
C ILE A 67 -0.18 -61.81 2.69
N GLY A 68 -0.33 -61.46 1.43
CA GLY A 68 -1.10 -62.23 0.44
C GLY A 68 -2.60 -61.94 0.42
N LYS A 69 -3.12 -61.16 1.36
CA LYS A 69 -4.51 -60.68 1.30
C LYS A 69 -4.57 -59.45 0.39
N ASN A 70 -5.45 -59.46 -0.59
CA ASN A 70 -5.72 -58.26 -1.39
C ASN A 70 -6.41 -57.21 -0.51
N LEU A 71 -5.97 -55.97 -0.62
CA LEU A 71 -6.58 -54.81 0.07
C LEU A 71 -7.92 -54.48 -0.61
N THR A 72 -8.98 -54.37 0.19
CA THR A 72 -10.35 -54.18 -0.29
C THR A 72 -10.92 -52.82 0.19
N ASN A 73 -12.02 -52.37 -0.44
CA ASN A 73 -12.76 -51.18 0.01
C ASN A 73 -13.26 -51.33 1.45
N LYS A 74 -13.54 -52.56 1.90
CA LYS A 74 -13.96 -52.84 3.28
C LYS A 74 -12.83 -52.52 4.28
N ASP A 75 -11.59 -52.93 3.95
CA ASP A 75 -10.41 -52.62 4.77
C ASP A 75 -10.16 -51.09 4.85
N ARG A 76 -10.34 -50.39 3.75
CA ARG A 76 -10.30 -48.91 3.71
C ARG A 76 -11.38 -48.29 4.60
N ASP A 77 -12.63 -48.70 4.44
CA ASP A 77 -13.76 -48.09 5.18
C ASP A 77 -13.64 -48.36 6.68
N GLN A 78 -13.10 -49.55 7.08
CA GLN A 78 -12.75 -49.85 8.46
C GLN A 78 -11.70 -48.85 9.00
N ALA A 79 -10.58 -48.70 8.31
CA ALA A 79 -9.52 -47.78 8.73
C ALA A 79 -10.02 -46.32 8.83
N ILE A 80 -10.81 -45.86 7.87
CA ILE A 80 -11.40 -44.51 7.88
C ILE A 80 -12.42 -44.36 9.03
N SER A 81 -13.19 -45.38 9.36
CA SER A 81 -14.09 -45.33 10.52
C SER A 81 -13.31 -45.11 11.82
N TYR A 82 -12.18 -45.78 11.99
CA TYR A 82 -11.30 -45.60 13.14
C TYR A 82 -10.69 -44.17 13.14
N ALA A 83 -10.21 -43.72 12.00
CA ALA A 83 -9.61 -42.38 11.86
C ALA A 83 -10.58 -41.20 12.21
N ARG A 84 -11.88 -41.42 12.04
CA ARG A 84 -12.94 -40.45 12.34
C ARG A 84 -13.48 -40.50 13.76
N SER A 85 -13.05 -41.48 14.55
CA SER A 85 -13.50 -41.60 15.94
C SER A 85 -13.14 -40.37 16.78
N LYS A 86 -13.93 -40.10 17.82
CA LYS A 86 -13.70 -38.94 18.71
C LYS A 86 -12.35 -39.02 19.43
N GLU A 87 -11.86 -40.23 19.64
CA GLU A 87 -10.61 -40.49 20.35
C GLU A 87 -9.36 -40.25 19.49
N ILE A 88 -9.46 -40.48 18.16
CA ILE A 88 -8.29 -40.46 17.26
C ILE A 88 -8.23 -39.21 16.39
N LYS A 89 -9.22 -38.97 15.54
CA LYS A 89 -9.30 -37.80 14.62
C LYS A 89 -8.03 -37.55 13.82
N VAL A 90 -7.62 -38.48 12.98
CA VAL A 90 -6.44 -38.31 12.11
C VAL A 90 -6.82 -37.99 10.68
N PRO A 91 -5.99 -37.15 9.96
CA PRO A 91 -6.28 -36.67 8.61
C PRO A 91 -6.25 -37.77 7.53
N PHE A 92 -5.43 -38.81 7.68
CA PHE A 92 -5.36 -39.87 6.70
C PHE A 92 -5.10 -41.21 7.33
N VAL A 93 -5.32 -42.27 6.54
CA VAL A 93 -5.12 -43.66 6.94
C VAL A 93 -4.22 -44.37 5.96
N VAL A 94 -3.46 -45.31 6.46
CA VAL A 94 -2.66 -46.23 5.65
C VAL A 94 -3.23 -47.62 5.81
N VAL A 95 -3.56 -48.27 4.71
CA VAL A 95 -3.95 -49.69 4.68
C VAL A 95 -2.84 -50.47 3.98
N THR A 96 -2.30 -51.51 4.62
CA THR A 96 -1.16 -52.22 4.05
C THR A 96 -1.18 -53.70 4.42
N ASN A 97 -0.73 -54.58 3.50
CA ASN A 97 -0.46 -55.98 3.73
C ASN A 97 1.06 -56.27 3.83
N GLY A 98 1.87 -55.20 4.02
CA GLY A 98 3.34 -55.33 4.07
C GLY A 98 4.03 -55.42 2.70
N LYS A 99 3.27 -55.59 1.61
CA LYS A 99 3.74 -55.50 0.22
C LYS A 99 3.10 -54.34 -0.51
N ASP A 100 1.79 -54.22 -0.42
CA ASP A 100 1.04 -53.09 -0.99
C ASP A 100 0.74 -52.10 0.11
N ILE A 101 0.86 -50.80 -0.23
CA ILE A 101 0.57 -49.67 0.64
C ILE A 101 -0.45 -48.78 -0.07
N GLN A 102 -1.52 -48.44 0.62
CA GLN A 102 -2.56 -47.57 0.12
C GLN A 102 -2.88 -46.52 1.17
N CYS A 103 -2.74 -45.22 0.80
CA CYS A 103 -3.08 -44.10 1.68
C CYS A 103 -4.40 -43.49 1.24
N PHE A 104 -5.28 -43.17 2.20
CA PHE A 104 -6.58 -42.57 1.94
C PHE A 104 -6.81 -41.34 2.84
N ASN A 105 -7.42 -40.36 2.29
CA ASN A 105 -7.91 -39.22 3.06
C ASN A 105 -9.11 -39.64 3.93
N SER A 106 -9.04 -39.37 5.23
CA SER A 106 -10.09 -39.78 6.18
C SER A 106 -11.41 -39.05 5.97
N LYS A 107 -11.43 -37.85 5.37
CA LYS A 107 -12.62 -37.03 5.19
C LYS A 107 -13.41 -37.40 3.94
N ASN A 108 -12.76 -37.51 2.78
CA ASN A 108 -13.43 -37.75 1.49
C ASN A 108 -13.33 -39.21 1.02
N LYS A 109 -12.59 -40.04 1.72
CA LYS A 109 -12.35 -41.50 1.41
C LYS A 109 -11.57 -41.74 0.11
N GLN A 110 -11.04 -40.66 -0.51
CA GLN A 110 -10.31 -40.83 -1.75
C GLN A 110 -8.88 -41.26 -1.49
N ARG A 111 -8.30 -41.97 -2.45
CA ARG A 111 -6.91 -42.39 -2.39
C ARG A 111 -6.02 -41.16 -2.60
N ILE A 112 -5.05 -41.00 -1.72
CA ILE A 112 -4.07 -39.91 -1.84
C ILE A 112 -3.20 -40.16 -3.08
N ILE A 113 -3.01 -39.13 -3.87
CA ILE A 113 -2.23 -39.16 -5.10
C ILE A 113 -0.97 -38.29 -4.89
N TRP A 114 0.19 -38.84 -5.22
CA TRP A 114 1.46 -38.15 -5.21
C TRP A 114 1.87 -37.90 -6.66
N ASP A 115 1.98 -36.62 -7.07
CA ASP A 115 2.44 -36.24 -8.41
C ASP A 115 1.78 -37.02 -9.55
N GLY A 116 0.45 -37.05 -9.55
CA GLY A 116 -0.31 -37.82 -10.53
C GLY A 116 -0.27 -39.34 -10.38
N ARG A 117 0.42 -39.87 -9.34
CA ARG A 117 0.48 -41.28 -9.05
C ARG A 117 -0.18 -41.61 -7.72
N ARG A 118 -0.85 -42.71 -7.64
CA ARG A 118 -1.43 -43.19 -6.38
C ARG A 118 -0.32 -43.47 -5.37
N SER A 119 -0.51 -43.00 -4.13
CA SER A 119 0.46 -43.19 -3.06
C SER A 119 0.64 -44.66 -2.72
N ASP A 120 1.86 -45.17 -2.88
CA ASP A 120 2.34 -46.46 -2.51
C ASP A 120 3.41 -46.42 -1.40
N LYS A 121 3.61 -45.26 -0.79
CA LYS A 121 4.62 -45.01 0.26
C LYS A 121 4.01 -44.28 1.44
N ILE A 122 4.51 -44.61 2.64
CA ILE A 122 4.20 -43.86 3.85
C ILE A 122 5.20 -42.69 3.95
N PRO A 123 4.79 -41.51 4.37
CA PRO A 123 5.69 -40.38 4.55
C PRO A 123 6.81 -40.67 5.53
N SER A 124 7.96 -40.01 5.36
CA SER A 124 9.03 -40.08 6.36
C SER A 124 8.69 -39.24 7.59
N ARG A 125 9.27 -39.60 8.73
CA ARG A 125 9.16 -38.84 9.97
C ARG A 125 9.58 -37.39 9.79
N SER A 126 10.66 -37.14 9.06
CA SER A 126 11.17 -35.82 8.79
C SER A 126 10.20 -34.97 7.95
N GLN A 127 9.50 -35.57 6.99
CA GLN A 127 8.46 -34.88 6.21
C GLN A 127 7.32 -34.42 7.13
N ILE A 128 6.84 -35.28 8.01
CA ILE A 128 5.77 -34.97 8.96
C ILE A 128 6.23 -33.98 10.03
N GLU A 129 7.44 -34.10 10.59
CA GLU A 129 7.99 -33.16 11.56
C GLU A 129 8.08 -31.73 11.02
N ARG A 130 8.40 -31.58 9.73
CA ARG A 130 8.44 -30.25 9.10
C ARG A 130 7.07 -29.58 9.12
N VAL A 131 6.03 -30.32 8.75
CA VAL A 131 4.66 -29.82 8.80
C VAL A 131 4.29 -29.38 10.21
N VAL A 132 4.51 -30.23 11.21
CA VAL A 132 4.16 -29.94 12.60
C VAL A 132 4.98 -28.77 13.18
N LYS A 133 6.30 -28.68 12.88
CA LYS A 133 7.15 -27.59 13.36
C LYS A 133 6.83 -26.24 12.74
N ILE A 134 6.54 -26.19 11.43
CA ILE A 134 6.20 -24.93 10.74
C ILE A 134 4.89 -24.38 11.29
N LEU A 135 3.95 -25.25 11.63
CA LEU A 135 2.61 -24.83 11.94
C LEU A 135 2.41 -24.42 13.41
N ARG A 136 3.20 -24.94 14.35
CA ARG A 136 2.82 -24.94 15.77
C ARG A 136 1.34 -25.27 15.95
N ALA A 137 0.80 -26.05 15.01
CA ALA A 137 -0.62 -26.21 14.80
C ALA A 137 -1.17 -27.29 15.72
N LYS A 138 -2.41 -27.09 16.12
CA LYS A 138 -3.21 -28.16 16.74
C LYS A 138 -3.55 -29.22 15.68
N PRO A 139 -3.72 -30.51 16.05
CA PRO A 139 -4.06 -31.59 15.13
C PRO A 139 -5.26 -31.29 14.23
N GLU A 140 -6.22 -30.53 14.72
CA GLU A 140 -7.43 -30.10 14.00
C GLU A 140 -7.13 -29.16 12.81
N GLU A 141 -6.13 -28.28 12.94
CA GLU A 141 -5.69 -27.38 11.88
C GLU A 141 -4.94 -28.15 10.79
N ILE A 142 -4.18 -29.17 11.15
CA ILE A 142 -3.53 -30.08 10.22
C ILE A 142 -4.58 -30.84 9.41
N MET A 143 -5.66 -31.30 10.03
CA MET A 143 -6.76 -31.99 9.36
C MET A 143 -7.45 -31.17 8.29
N ILE A 144 -7.66 -29.88 8.51
CA ILE A 144 -8.38 -29.01 7.57
C ILE A 144 -7.55 -28.78 6.29
N SER A 145 -6.26 -28.65 6.39
CA SER A 145 -5.41 -28.36 5.24
C SER A 145 -5.06 -29.60 4.40
N ILE A 146 -4.81 -30.74 5.03
CA ILE A 146 -4.54 -31.99 4.30
C ILE A 146 -5.78 -32.51 3.58
N SER A 147 -6.98 -32.16 4.05
CA SER A 147 -8.23 -32.69 3.50
C SER A 147 -8.56 -32.23 2.07
N ASN A 148 -7.91 -31.20 1.56
CA ASN A 148 -8.22 -30.59 0.27
C ASN A 148 -7.17 -30.87 -0.80
N ASP A 149 -5.97 -31.30 -0.44
CA ASP A 149 -4.91 -31.67 -1.39
C ASP A 149 -4.77 -33.20 -1.47
N GLU A 150 -5.32 -33.77 -2.52
CA GLU A 150 -5.24 -35.19 -2.78
C GLU A 150 -3.85 -35.68 -3.18
N SER A 151 -3.00 -34.74 -3.65
CA SER A 151 -1.67 -35.02 -4.17
C SER A 151 -0.57 -35.06 -3.11
N LEU A 152 -0.71 -34.27 -2.01
CA LEU A 152 0.38 -33.99 -1.06
C LEU A 152 -0.11 -33.89 0.39
N PRO A 153 -0.35 -35.00 1.10
CA PRO A 153 -0.95 -35.01 2.43
C PRO A 153 -0.14 -34.33 3.53
N PHE A 154 1.09 -33.88 3.24
CA PHE A 154 1.98 -33.20 4.20
C PHE A 154 2.18 -31.74 3.94
N ARG A 155 1.58 -31.21 2.90
CA ARG A 155 1.57 -29.79 2.60
C ARG A 155 0.37 -29.15 3.26
N GLN A 156 0.54 -27.91 3.69
CA GLN A 156 -0.52 -27.16 4.33
C GLN A 156 -0.52 -25.72 3.88
N GLY A 157 -1.71 -25.16 3.65
CA GLY A 157 -1.91 -23.73 3.51
C GLY A 157 -1.62 -23.01 4.83
N LEU A 158 -0.81 -21.96 4.79
CA LEU A 158 -0.42 -21.19 5.97
C LEU A 158 -1.24 -19.91 6.08
N PRO A 159 -1.65 -19.52 7.31
CA PRO A 159 -2.21 -18.21 7.55
C PRO A 159 -1.16 -17.11 7.36
N LEU A 160 -1.60 -15.88 7.09
CA LEU A 160 -0.75 -14.73 6.76
C LEU A 160 0.45 -14.54 7.71
N ARG A 161 0.23 -14.64 9.03
CA ARG A 161 1.32 -14.46 10.02
C ARG A 161 2.45 -15.47 9.84
N GLN A 162 2.11 -16.72 9.52
CA GLN A 162 3.08 -17.77 9.33
C GLN A 162 3.78 -17.69 7.97
N LEU A 163 3.06 -17.26 6.92
CA LEU A 163 3.66 -16.93 5.62
C LEU A 163 4.68 -15.81 5.74
N ASN A 164 4.36 -14.75 6.46
CA ASN A 164 5.29 -13.64 6.71
C ASN A 164 6.54 -14.12 7.45
N ALA A 165 6.40 -14.97 8.46
CA ALA A 165 7.52 -15.55 9.18
C ALA A 165 8.39 -16.45 8.28
N LEU A 166 7.77 -17.24 7.41
CA LEU A 166 8.45 -18.08 6.43
C LEU A 166 9.25 -17.22 5.43
N PHE A 167 8.65 -16.18 4.91
CA PHE A 167 9.31 -15.29 3.95
C PHE A 167 10.47 -14.52 4.60
N ALA A 168 10.29 -14.04 5.82
CA ALA A 168 11.37 -13.42 6.59
C ALA A 168 12.52 -14.39 6.86
N LYS A 169 12.20 -15.68 7.14
CA LYS A 169 13.22 -16.72 7.32
C LYS A 169 13.99 -16.98 6.03
N GLY A 170 13.31 -17.11 4.88
CA GLY A 170 13.94 -17.31 3.58
C GLY A 170 14.90 -16.17 3.24
N HIS A 171 14.46 -14.92 3.41
CA HIS A 171 15.30 -13.74 3.22
C HIS A 171 16.53 -13.74 4.11
N ASN A 172 16.36 -14.05 5.40
CA ASN A 172 17.48 -14.15 6.34
C ASN A 172 18.45 -15.28 5.98
N THR A 173 17.96 -16.37 5.41
CA THR A 173 18.79 -17.48 4.94
C THR A 173 19.73 -17.05 3.81
N ILE A 174 19.16 -16.33 2.81
CA ILE A 174 19.94 -15.78 1.70
C ILE A 174 20.98 -14.79 2.22
N ARG A 175 20.56 -13.81 3.02
CA ARG A 175 21.43 -12.76 3.58
C ARG A 175 22.63 -13.32 4.36
N LYS A 176 22.39 -14.36 5.15
CA LYS A 176 23.46 -14.97 5.97
C LYS A 176 24.50 -15.73 5.16
N ILE A 177 24.09 -16.36 4.06
CA ILE A 177 24.92 -17.27 3.27
C ILE A 177 25.56 -16.53 2.11
N GLU A 178 24.77 -15.78 1.33
CA GLU A 178 25.25 -15.11 0.10
C GLU A 178 25.93 -13.77 0.37
N LYS A 179 25.70 -13.14 1.52
CA LYS A 179 26.25 -11.83 1.92
C LYS A 179 25.85 -10.64 1.02
N ASP A 180 25.06 -10.88 -0.01
CA ASP A 180 24.53 -9.88 -0.94
C ASP A 180 23.01 -9.77 -0.78
N GLU A 181 22.54 -8.56 -0.46
CA GLU A 181 21.11 -8.30 -0.26
C GLU A 181 20.42 -7.92 -1.55
N ASP A 182 21.16 -7.47 -2.58
CA ASP A 182 20.59 -6.86 -3.77
C ASP A 182 19.86 -7.86 -4.66
N PHE A 183 20.26 -9.11 -4.64
CA PHE A 183 19.68 -10.18 -5.43
C PHE A 183 18.69 -11.07 -4.67
N ALA A 184 18.76 -10.98 -3.34
CA ALA A 184 17.98 -11.85 -2.45
C ALA A 184 16.47 -11.81 -2.75
N PHE A 185 15.95 -10.64 -3.07
CA PHE A 185 14.53 -10.47 -3.37
C PHE A 185 14.11 -11.15 -4.66
N ALA A 186 14.79 -10.82 -5.77
CA ALA A 186 14.40 -11.32 -7.08
C ALA A 186 14.49 -12.84 -7.15
N ASP A 187 15.55 -13.40 -6.59
CA ASP A 187 15.79 -14.84 -6.63
C ASP A 187 14.89 -15.62 -5.68
N PHE A 188 14.60 -15.08 -4.48
CA PHE A 188 13.62 -15.70 -3.60
C PHE A 188 12.22 -15.69 -4.19
N SER A 189 11.82 -14.60 -4.84
CA SER A 189 10.53 -14.51 -5.53
C SER A 189 10.41 -15.55 -6.64
N LYS A 190 11.48 -15.78 -7.40
CA LYS A 190 11.54 -16.84 -8.42
C LYS A 190 11.41 -18.24 -7.78
N LEU A 191 12.06 -18.48 -6.64
CA LEU A 191 11.92 -19.77 -5.93
C LEU A 191 10.51 -19.98 -5.37
N LEU A 192 9.86 -18.92 -4.88
CA LEU A 192 8.44 -19.00 -4.48
C LEU A 192 7.54 -19.31 -5.67
N PHE A 193 7.83 -18.71 -6.82
CA PHE A 193 7.10 -18.97 -8.04
C PHE A 193 7.31 -20.41 -8.54
N LEU A 194 8.55 -20.90 -8.54
CA LEU A 194 8.85 -22.31 -8.85
C LEU A 194 8.13 -23.27 -7.92
N LYS A 195 8.06 -22.93 -6.62
CA LYS A 195 7.30 -23.70 -5.63
C LYS A 195 5.81 -23.76 -5.97
N LEU A 196 5.23 -22.63 -6.39
CA LEU A 196 3.84 -22.60 -6.84
C LEU A 196 3.62 -23.44 -8.10
N LEU A 197 4.50 -23.33 -9.10
CA LEU A 197 4.40 -24.08 -10.34
C LEU A 197 4.54 -25.58 -10.10
N GLU A 198 5.42 -26.00 -9.18
CA GLU A 198 5.57 -27.41 -8.86
C GLU A 198 4.34 -28.03 -8.15
N GLU A 199 3.51 -27.21 -7.53
CA GLU A 199 2.25 -27.65 -6.94
C GLU A 199 1.12 -27.84 -7.96
N LYS A 200 1.17 -27.12 -9.09
CA LYS A 200 0.23 -27.32 -10.19
C LYS A 200 0.54 -28.62 -10.91
N ASN A 201 -0.46 -29.47 -11.12
CA ASN A 201 -0.25 -30.75 -11.81
C ASN A 201 -0.12 -30.57 -13.32
N ASP A 202 -0.88 -29.64 -13.88
CA ASP A 202 -0.90 -29.33 -15.31
C ASP A 202 -0.51 -27.87 -15.48
N LEU A 203 0.70 -27.62 -15.99
CA LEU A 203 1.19 -26.28 -16.27
C LEU A 203 0.68 -25.77 -17.62
N GLU A 204 0.60 -26.68 -18.60
CA GLU A 204 -0.01 -26.51 -19.92
C GLU A 204 -0.55 -27.84 -20.43
N GLU A 205 -1.37 -27.81 -21.50
CA GLU A 205 -2.14 -28.99 -22.00
C GLU A 205 -1.31 -30.26 -22.19
N ASN A 206 0.00 -30.16 -22.43
CA ASN A 206 0.89 -31.29 -22.66
C ASN A 206 2.18 -31.27 -21.83
N PHE A 207 2.26 -30.45 -20.78
CA PHE A 207 3.48 -30.33 -20.02
C PHE A 207 3.24 -30.40 -18.49
N THR A 208 3.89 -31.38 -17.88
CA THR A 208 3.93 -31.54 -16.42
C THR A 208 5.38 -31.60 -15.96
N LEU A 209 5.68 -31.00 -14.81
CA LEU A 209 7.02 -31.09 -14.22
C LEU A 209 7.32 -32.50 -13.73
N PRO A 210 8.52 -33.04 -14.02
CA PRO A 210 8.97 -34.35 -13.49
C PRO A 210 8.92 -34.40 -11.96
N TYR A 211 8.59 -35.57 -11.44
CA TYR A 211 8.51 -35.82 -10.01
C TYR A 211 9.80 -35.45 -9.24
N SER A 212 10.96 -35.63 -9.85
CA SER A 212 12.26 -35.31 -9.25
C SER A 212 12.48 -33.86 -8.93
N TYR A 213 11.65 -32.94 -9.47
CA TYR A 213 11.73 -31.51 -9.21
C TYR A 213 10.82 -31.03 -8.07
N ARG A 214 10.04 -31.95 -7.48
CA ARG A 214 9.19 -31.61 -6.33
C ARG A 214 10.03 -31.18 -5.14
N PHE A 215 9.67 -30.05 -4.53
CA PHE A 215 10.44 -29.49 -3.42
C PHE A 215 10.57 -30.44 -2.23
N TYR A 216 9.58 -31.25 -1.95
CA TYR A 216 9.66 -32.21 -0.86
C TYR A 216 10.64 -33.38 -1.17
N GLU A 217 10.80 -33.77 -2.43
CA GLU A 217 11.84 -34.75 -2.82
C GLU A 217 13.24 -34.10 -2.73
N LEU A 218 13.40 -32.92 -3.27
CA LEU A 218 14.65 -32.16 -3.21
C LEU A 218 15.06 -31.84 -1.75
N ALA A 219 14.10 -31.64 -0.87
CA ALA A 219 14.34 -31.36 0.55
C ALA A 219 14.96 -32.54 1.32
N GLU A 220 14.80 -33.75 0.85
CA GLU A 220 15.42 -34.95 1.45
C GLU A 220 16.91 -35.08 1.10
N THR A 221 17.42 -34.26 0.20
CA THR A 221 18.82 -34.28 -0.22
C THR A 221 19.75 -33.96 0.97
N PRO A 222 20.76 -34.82 1.25
CA PRO A 222 21.75 -34.54 2.29
C PRO A 222 22.54 -33.27 2.01
N VAL A 223 23.00 -32.58 3.06
CA VAL A 223 23.72 -31.29 2.95
C VAL A 223 24.99 -31.39 2.10
N HIS A 224 25.70 -32.51 2.11
CA HIS A 224 26.90 -32.73 1.31
C HIS A 224 26.60 -32.89 -0.20
N ASN A 225 25.33 -33.12 -0.57
CA ASN A 225 24.85 -33.24 -1.94
C ASN A 225 24.02 -32.01 -2.39
N ALA A 226 24.14 -30.85 -1.73
CA ALA A 226 23.35 -29.67 -2.01
C ALA A 226 23.46 -29.17 -3.48
N ASP A 227 24.56 -29.48 -4.17
CA ASP A 227 24.74 -29.20 -5.60
C ASP A 227 23.67 -29.88 -6.49
N GLN A 228 23.18 -31.02 -6.09
CA GLN A 228 22.09 -31.73 -6.81
C GLN A 228 20.82 -30.88 -6.79
N VAL A 229 20.51 -30.21 -5.67
CA VAL A 229 19.33 -29.34 -5.54
C VAL A 229 19.50 -28.10 -6.41
N LYS A 230 20.68 -27.45 -6.38
CA LYS A 230 20.99 -26.31 -7.25
C LYS A 230 20.80 -26.64 -8.72
N ASN A 231 21.35 -27.78 -9.17
CA ASN A 231 21.23 -28.23 -10.55
C ASN A 231 19.78 -28.58 -10.92
N ALA A 232 19.04 -29.25 -10.04
CA ALA A 232 17.63 -29.57 -10.26
C ALA A 232 16.78 -28.31 -10.41
N ILE A 233 16.99 -27.28 -9.59
CA ILE A 233 16.28 -26.00 -9.72
C ILE A 233 16.62 -25.30 -11.04
N LYS A 234 17.87 -25.30 -11.47
CA LYS A 234 18.28 -24.73 -12.78
C LYS A 234 17.61 -25.48 -13.93
N SER A 235 17.66 -26.80 -13.93
CA SER A 235 17.01 -27.62 -14.97
C SER A 235 15.49 -27.46 -14.96
N MET A 236 14.87 -27.30 -13.79
CA MET A 236 13.45 -26.98 -13.66
C MET A 236 13.11 -25.66 -14.34
N ILE A 237 13.91 -24.62 -14.14
CA ILE A 237 13.74 -23.32 -14.79
C ILE A 237 13.84 -23.47 -16.32
N GLU A 238 14.88 -24.17 -16.81
CA GLU A 238 15.09 -24.37 -18.24
C GLU A 238 13.88 -25.09 -18.88
N GLN A 239 13.34 -26.11 -18.24
CA GLN A 239 12.15 -26.80 -18.73
C GLN A 239 10.90 -25.94 -18.75
N ILE A 240 10.68 -25.11 -17.73
CA ILE A 240 9.54 -24.19 -17.69
C ILE A 240 9.68 -23.13 -18.78
N VAL A 241 10.87 -22.56 -18.96
CA VAL A 241 11.13 -21.52 -19.98
C VAL A 241 10.92 -22.05 -21.39
N GLN A 242 11.26 -23.33 -21.63
CA GLN A 242 11.15 -23.93 -22.95
C GLN A 242 9.74 -24.42 -23.31
N ASN A 243 8.96 -24.81 -22.32
CA ASN A 243 7.72 -25.57 -22.55
C ASN A 243 6.45 -24.85 -22.05
N THR A 244 6.56 -23.67 -21.46
CA THR A 244 5.38 -22.96 -20.90
C THR A 244 5.42 -21.47 -21.17
N SER A 245 4.26 -20.83 -21.13
CA SER A 245 4.07 -19.38 -21.18
C SER A 245 4.65 -18.64 -19.97
N TYR A 246 4.95 -19.34 -18.88
CA TYR A 246 5.57 -18.78 -17.68
C TYR A 246 7.06 -18.48 -17.82
N GLY A 247 7.67 -18.82 -18.96
CA GLY A 247 9.09 -18.61 -19.25
C GLY A 247 9.55 -17.18 -19.11
N ASP A 248 8.71 -16.22 -19.46
CA ASP A 248 9.05 -14.79 -19.40
C ASP A 248 9.45 -14.30 -18.01
N VAL A 249 8.86 -14.88 -16.95
CA VAL A 249 9.15 -14.54 -15.56
C VAL A 249 10.49 -15.13 -15.10
N LEU A 250 10.91 -16.23 -15.70
CA LEU A 250 12.07 -17.03 -15.28
C LEU A 250 13.28 -16.90 -16.23
N ARG A 251 13.19 -16.12 -17.33
CA ARG A 251 14.29 -15.99 -18.32
C ARG A 251 15.61 -15.55 -17.74
N GLU A 252 15.58 -14.67 -16.73
CA GLU A 252 16.82 -14.27 -16.07
C GLU A 252 17.28 -15.36 -15.10
N PRO A 253 18.55 -15.78 -15.17
CA PRO A 253 19.07 -16.83 -14.29
C PRO A 253 19.01 -16.39 -12.82
N LEU A 254 18.95 -17.37 -11.92
CA LEU A 254 19.16 -17.14 -10.51
C LEU A 254 20.63 -16.74 -10.27
N ARG A 255 20.83 -15.71 -9.46
CA ARG A 255 22.14 -15.18 -9.08
C ARG A 255 22.70 -15.81 -7.81
N LEU A 256 21.86 -16.57 -7.08
CA LEU A 256 22.30 -17.34 -5.93
C LEU A 256 23.38 -18.36 -6.37
N GLU A 257 24.51 -18.36 -5.70
CA GLU A 257 25.65 -19.22 -6.06
C GLU A 257 25.83 -20.42 -5.13
N ASN A 258 25.56 -20.25 -3.84
CA ASN A 258 25.83 -21.27 -2.84
C ASN A 258 24.76 -22.39 -2.86
N PRO A 259 25.12 -23.65 -3.12
CA PRO A 259 24.16 -24.77 -3.12
C PRO A 259 23.41 -24.95 -1.79
N ARG A 260 24.00 -24.58 -0.66
CA ARG A 260 23.35 -24.67 0.66
C ARG A 260 22.19 -23.68 0.80
N THR A 261 22.24 -22.55 0.09
CA THR A 261 21.12 -21.60 0.02
C THR A 261 19.91 -22.25 -0.64
N TYR A 262 20.11 -22.87 -1.81
CA TYR A 262 19.04 -23.61 -2.52
C TYR A 262 18.42 -24.70 -1.62
N LEU A 263 19.26 -25.54 -1.03
CA LEU A 263 18.77 -26.62 -0.17
C LEU A 263 18.03 -26.08 1.06
N GLY A 264 18.54 -25.01 1.68
CA GLY A 264 17.89 -24.37 2.82
C GLY A 264 16.50 -23.84 2.49
N LEU A 265 16.39 -23.10 1.38
CA LEU A 265 15.12 -22.54 0.91
C LEU A 265 14.13 -23.62 0.48
N VAL A 266 14.59 -24.62 -0.25
CA VAL A 266 13.76 -25.78 -0.64
C VAL A 266 13.23 -26.49 0.60
N LYS A 267 14.06 -26.71 1.62
CA LYS A 267 13.61 -27.33 2.90
C LYS A 267 12.55 -26.49 3.61
N ASP A 268 12.71 -25.18 3.61
CA ASP A 268 11.76 -24.28 4.25
C ASP A 268 10.40 -24.25 3.51
N LEU A 269 10.42 -24.34 2.18
CA LEU A 269 9.22 -24.25 1.34
C LEU A 269 8.53 -25.60 1.10
N ALA A 270 9.22 -26.71 1.27
CA ALA A 270 8.75 -28.04 0.90
C ALA A 270 7.43 -28.46 1.55
N SER A 271 7.20 -28.05 2.81
CA SER A 271 6.03 -28.44 3.60
C SER A 271 4.85 -27.46 3.46
N VAL A 272 4.98 -26.43 2.64
CA VAL A 272 3.92 -25.43 2.42
C VAL A 272 3.16 -25.76 1.15
N SER A 273 1.84 -25.71 1.20
CA SER A 273 0.97 -25.64 0.03
C SER A 273 0.56 -24.20 -0.20
N PHE A 274 1.12 -23.56 -1.24
CA PHE A 274 0.68 -22.24 -1.66
C PHE A 274 -0.69 -22.29 -2.35
N CYS A 275 -1.02 -23.40 -2.99
CA CYS A 275 -2.34 -23.59 -3.59
C CYS A 275 -3.46 -23.55 -2.54
N ASP A 276 -3.21 -24.07 -1.33
CA ASP A 276 -4.18 -24.11 -0.24
C ASP A 276 -4.16 -22.86 0.66
N CYS A 277 -3.18 -21.97 0.49
CA CYS A 277 -3.22 -20.67 1.15
C CYS A 277 -4.35 -19.83 0.58
N SER A 278 -5.07 -19.10 1.44
CA SER A 278 -6.04 -18.11 0.94
C SER A 278 -5.35 -17.12 0.02
N VAL A 279 -6.03 -16.72 -1.03
CA VAL A 279 -5.47 -15.80 -2.03
C VAL A 279 -5.08 -14.47 -1.36
N ASP A 280 -5.88 -14.00 -0.41
CA ASP A 280 -5.59 -12.83 0.42
C ASP A 280 -4.30 -12.97 1.23
N SER A 281 -4.08 -14.15 1.85
CA SER A 281 -2.86 -14.40 2.63
C SER A 281 -1.62 -14.45 1.74
N LYS A 282 -1.71 -15.02 0.55
CA LYS A 282 -0.61 -15.08 -0.42
C LYS A 282 -0.21 -13.68 -0.90
N GLY A 283 -1.18 -12.91 -1.36
CA GLY A 283 -0.95 -11.54 -1.85
C GLY A 283 -0.39 -10.62 -0.76
N ALA A 284 -0.98 -10.65 0.44
CA ALA A 284 -0.52 -9.84 1.56
C ALA A 284 0.88 -10.25 2.07
N ALA A 285 1.19 -11.55 2.07
CA ALA A 285 2.51 -12.03 2.46
C ALA A 285 3.58 -11.64 1.44
N PHE A 286 3.27 -11.75 0.16
CA PHE A 286 4.18 -11.33 -0.90
C PHE A 286 4.42 -9.81 -0.86
N GLU A 287 3.38 -9.03 -0.68
CA GLU A 287 3.47 -7.58 -0.51
C GLU A 287 4.31 -7.20 0.72
N TYR A 288 4.08 -7.86 1.87
CA TYR A 288 4.89 -7.66 3.07
C TYR A 288 6.37 -7.97 2.82
N TYR A 289 6.65 -9.06 2.13
CA TYR A 289 8.01 -9.47 1.78
C TYR A 289 8.69 -8.44 0.87
N VAL A 290 8.01 -7.98 -0.16
CA VAL A 290 8.50 -6.93 -1.09
C VAL A 290 8.82 -5.65 -0.31
N ARG A 291 7.93 -5.21 0.57
CA ARG A 291 8.14 -4.03 1.43
C ARG A 291 9.35 -4.19 2.34
N ALA A 292 9.52 -5.37 2.94
CA ALA A 292 10.63 -5.63 3.88
C ALA A 292 11.99 -5.61 3.18
N THR A 293 12.06 -6.02 1.93
CA THR A 293 13.30 -6.21 1.17
C THR A 293 13.75 -4.94 0.45
N LEU A 294 12.80 -4.10 0.03
CA LEU A 294 13.09 -2.82 -0.63
C LEU A 294 13.36 -1.67 0.36
N LYS A 295 13.31 -1.94 1.68
CA LYS A 295 13.69 -0.97 2.72
C LYS A 295 15.16 -0.58 2.56
N GLY A 296 15.41 0.61 2.03
CA GLY A 296 16.76 1.19 1.95
C GLY A 296 17.24 1.55 0.55
N LYS A 297 16.57 1.12 -0.50
CA LYS A 297 16.92 1.51 -1.87
C LYS A 297 16.21 2.81 -2.27
N LYS A 298 16.95 3.72 -2.93
CA LYS A 298 16.47 5.00 -3.50
C LYS A 298 15.45 4.82 -4.65
N LEU A 299 14.95 3.65 -4.89
CA LEU A 299 13.88 3.39 -5.85
C LEU A 299 12.55 3.76 -5.18
N GLY A 300 12.04 4.94 -5.53
CA GLY A 300 10.79 5.53 -5.08
C GLY A 300 9.54 4.75 -5.47
N GLN A 301 9.50 3.47 -5.15
CA GLN A 301 8.36 2.61 -5.41
C GLN A 301 7.42 2.69 -4.21
N TYR A 302 6.36 3.43 -4.41
CA TYR A 302 5.31 3.66 -3.44
C TYR A 302 4.32 2.51 -3.47
N PHE A 303 4.39 1.64 -2.46
CA PHE A 303 3.34 0.65 -2.27
C PHE A 303 2.05 1.34 -1.84
N THR A 304 0.99 1.11 -2.58
CA THR A 304 -0.33 1.61 -2.22
C THR A 304 -0.90 0.77 -1.08
N PRO A 305 -1.28 1.38 0.06
CA PRO A 305 -1.92 0.65 1.15
C PRO A 305 -3.19 -0.05 0.66
N ARG A 306 -3.42 -1.28 1.12
CA ARG A 306 -4.59 -2.07 0.71
C ARG A 306 -5.90 -1.40 1.10
N GLU A 307 -5.91 -0.71 2.23
CA GLU A 307 -7.05 0.06 2.69
C GLU A 307 -7.42 1.18 1.71
N LEU A 308 -6.42 1.82 1.11
CA LEU A 308 -6.64 2.83 0.07
C LEU A 308 -7.19 2.21 -1.22
N VAL A 309 -6.66 1.07 -1.65
CA VAL A 309 -7.19 0.33 -2.81
C VAL A 309 -8.68 0.01 -2.61
N GLN A 310 -9.08 -0.40 -1.40
CA GLN A 310 -10.47 -0.68 -1.05
C GLN A 310 -11.36 0.55 -1.13
N VAL A 311 -10.89 1.69 -0.61
CA VAL A 311 -11.61 2.97 -0.73
C VAL A 311 -11.82 3.35 -2.20
N MET A 312 -10.78 3.27 -3.01
CA MET A 312 -10.86 3.59 -4.44
C MET A 312 -11.82 2.64 -5.17
N THR A 313 -11.80 1.36 -4.84
CA THR A 313 -12.75 0.37 -5.40
C THR A 313 -14.19 0.67 -4.99
N CYS A 314 -14.43 1.10 -3.74
CA CYS A 314 -15.77 1.51 -3.30
C CYS A 314 -16.28 2.75 -4.05
N LEU A 315 -15.40 3.72 -4.35
CA LEU A 315 -15.76 4.93 -5.10
C LEU A 315 -16.16 4.61 -6.55
N VAL A 316 -15.38 3.77 -7.23
CA VAL A 316 -15.67 3.34 -8.62
C VAL A 316 -16.92 2.46 -8.69
N GLY A 317 -17.18 1.70 -7.64
CA GLY A 317 -18.25 0.71 -7.58
C GLY A 317 -17.73 -0.70 -7.76
N GLU A 318 -17.71 -1.44 -6.68
CA GLU A 318 -17.18 -2.81 -6.58
C GLU A 318 -17.81 -3.80 -7.57
N ASP A 319 -19.07 -3.56 -7.98
CA ASP A 319 -19.82 -4.47 -8.83
C ASP A 319 -19.67 -4.16 -10.34
N LYS A 320 -18.97 -3.08 -10.69
CA LYS A 320 -18.84 -2.65 -12.08
C LYS A 320 -18.15 -3.70 -12.96
N ILE A 321 -17.01 -4.21 -12.51
CA ILE A 321 -16.25 -5.21 -13.26
C ILE A 321 -17.05 -6.50 -13.40
N ILE A 322 -17.61 -7.02 -12.30
CA ILE A 322 -18.41 -8.27 -12.33
C ILE A 322 -19.65 -8.15 -13.22
N ASN A 323 -20.35 -7.02 -13.18
CA ASN A 323 -21.53 -6.81 -14.01
C ASN A 323 -21.16 -6.78 -15.50
N SER A 324 -20.08 -6.08 -15.89
CA SER A 324 -19.58 -6.08 -17.27
C SER A 324 -19.22 -7.48 -17.76
N VAL A 325 -18.54 -8.27 -16.93
CA VAL A 325 -18.13 -9.65 -17.27
C VAL A 325 -19.34 -10.54 -17.46
N VAL A 326 -20.30 -10.50 -16.55
CA VAL A 326 -21.53 -11.31 -16.61
C VAL A 326 -22.41 -10.93 -17.81
N MET A 327 -22.44 -9.65 -18.18
CA MET A 327 -23.14 -9.16 -19.38
C MET A 327 -22.40 -9.47 -20.68
N GLY A 328 -21.23 -10.07 -20.64
CA GLY A 328 -20.42 -10.41 -21.80
C GLY A 328 -19.68 -9.23 -22.43
N SER A 329 -19.68 -8.05 -21.80
CA SER A 329 -18.99 -6.87 -22.31
C SER A 329 -17.47 -7.04 -22.28
N THR A 330 -16.79 -6.39 -23.24
CA THR A 330 -15.32 -6.23 -23.17
C THR A 330 -15.00 -5.11 -22.20
N LEU A 331 -14.07 -5.36 -21.30
CA LEU A 331 -13.62 -4.40 -20.29
C LEU A 331 -12.11 -4.50 -20.16
N LYS A 332 -11.41 -3.38 -20.34
CA LYS A 332 -9.97 -3.28 -20.06
C LYS A 332 -9.73 -2.46 -18.80
N VAL A 333 -9.17 -3.10 -17.79
CA VAL A 333 -8.74 -2.49 -16.52
C VAL A 333 -7.24 -2.35 -16.55
N LEU A 334 -6.72 -1.14 -16.44
CA LEU A 334 -5.28 -0.85 -16.55
C LEU A 334 -4.73 -0.19 -15.29
N ASP A 335 -3.55 -0.64 -14.87
CA ASP A 335 -2.66 0.07 -13.96
C ASP A 335 -1.33 0.38 -14.68
N PRO A 336 -1.12 1.62 -15.18
CA PRO A 336 0.06 1.98 -15.95
C PRO A 336 1.33 2.21 -15.11
N ALA A 337 1.23 2.12 -13.79
CA ALA A 337 2.34 2.19 -12.85
C ALA A 337 2.14 1.11 -11.78
N CYS A 338 2.00 -0.14 -12.24
CA CYS A 338 1.38 -1.21 -11.45
C CYS A 338 2.19 -1.63 -10.21
N GLY A 339 3.45 -1.22 -10.10
CA GLY A 339 4.29 -1.64 -9.02
C GLY A 339 4.34 -3.17 -8.93
N THR A 340 3.99 -3.73 -7.80
CA THR A 340 3.86 -5.19 -7.61
C THR A 340 2.48 -5.75 -7.97
N GLY A 341 1.64 -5.00 -8.65
CA GLY A 341 0.31 -5.42 -9.10
C GLY A 341 -0.79 -5.34 -8.04
N GLY A 342 -0.60 -4.54 -6.98
CA GLY A 342 -1.51 -4.50 -5.84
C GLY A 342 -2.97 -4.17 -6.19
N PHE A 343 -3.23 -3.20 -7.06
CA PHE A 343 -4.56 -2.88 -7.56
C PHE A 343 -5.16 -4.04 -8.36
N LEU A 344 -4.42 -4.54 -9.33
CA LEU A 344 -4.90 -5.57 -10.26
C LEU A 344 -5.24 -6.87 -9.55
N VAL A 345 -4.35 -7.31 -8.64
CA VAL A 345 -4.57 -8.49 -7.79
C VAL A 345 -5.83 -8.33 -6.95
N TYR A 346 -5.98 -7.18 -6.28
CA TYR A 346 -7.16 -6.94 -5.44
C TYR A 346 -8.46 -6.96 -6.25
N LEU A 347 -8.50 -6.24 -7.37
CA LEU A 347 -9.69 -6.17 -8.23
C LEU A 347 -10.07 -7.53 -8.83
N MET A 348 -9.09 -8.29 -9.28
CA MET A 348 -9.31 -9.65 -9.79
C MET A 348 -9.90 -10.58 -8.72
N GLN A 349 -9.31 -10.57 -7.52
CA GLN A 349 -9.78 -11.40 -6.40
C GLN A 349 -11.19 -11.05 -5.97
N GLU A 350 -11.48 -9.76 -5.83
CA GLU A 350 -12.80 -9.25 -5.47
C GLU A 350 -13.84 -9.66 -6.50
N THR A 351 -13.51 -9.52 -7.79
CA THR A 351 -14.38 -9.92 -8.89
C THR A 351 -14.66 -11.42 -8.89
N LEU A 352 -13.61 -12.26 -8.71
CA LEU A 352 -13.75 -13.72 -8.62
C LEU A 352 -14.57 -14.15 -7.40
N SER A 353 -14.36 -13.53 -6.25
CA SER A 353 -15.13 -13.79 -5.03
C SER A 353 -16.62 -13.51 -5.22
N LYS A 354 -16.96 -12.38 -5.82
CA LYS A 354 -18.35 -12.03 -6.13
C LYS A 354 -18.98 -12.94 -7.18
N LEU A 355 -18.20 -13.36 -8.17
CA LEU A 355 -18.65 -14.34 -9.16
C LEU A 355 -19.00 -15.68 -8.50
N GLU A 356 -18.21 -16.12 -7.53
CA GLU A 356 -18.47 -17.33 -6.76
C GLU A 356 -19.78 -17.21 -5.95
N ILE A 357 -20.02 -16.03 -5.33
CA ILE A 357 -21.27 -15.77 -4.62
C ILE A 357 -22.47 -15.85 -5.56
N LYS A 358 -22.40 -15.23 -6.76
CA LYS A 358 -23.46 -15.32 -7.77
C LYS A 358 -23.73 -16.76 -8.20
N LYS A 359 -22.70 -17.59 -8.36
CA LYS A 359 -22.84 -19.02 -8.64
C LYS A 359 -23.53 -19.76 -7.48
N LYS A 360 -23.12 -19.53 -6.23
CA LYS A 360 -23.74 -20.13 -5.03
C LYS A 360 -25.21 -19.76 -4.91
N ASN A 361 -25.56 -18.54 -5.29
CA ASN A 361 -26.95 -18.05 -5.33
C ASN A 361 -27.74 -18.56 -6.53
N ARG A 362 -27.15 -19.37 -7.42
CA ARG A 362 -27.75 -19.90 -8.65
C ARG A 362 -28.14 -18.83 -9.68
N GLU A 363 -27.46 -17.67 -9.64
CA GLU A 363 -27.65 -16.59 -10.63
C GLU A 363 -26.94 -16.91 -11.96
N LEU A 364 -25.99 -17.85 -11.95
CA LEU A 364 -25.19 -18.27 -13.09
C LEU A 364 -25.22 -19.79 -13.27
N THR A 365 -25.25 -20.24 -14.52
CA THR A 365 -25.01 -21.64 -14.87
C THR A 365 -23.53 -21.98 -14.68
N GLN A 366 -23.18 -23.27 -14.61
CA GLN A 366 -21.77 -23.69 -14.51
C GLN A 366 -20.96 -23.21 -15.71
N GLU A 367 -21.51 -23.35 -16.92
CA GLU A 367 -20.86 -22.93 -18.17
C GLU A 367 -20.58 -21.41 -18.21
N ASN A 368 -21.58 -20.59 -17.88
CA ASN A 368 -21.40 -19.13 -17.80
C ASN A 368 -20.39 -18.74 -16.73
N TYR A 369 -20.41 -19.42 -15.58
CA TYR A 369 -19.42 -19.21 -14.54
C TYR A 369 -18.01 -19.49 -15.04
N ASP A 370 -17.76 -20.62 -15.69
CA ASP A 370 -16.44 -21.01 -16.18
C ASP A 370 -15.94 -20.04 -17.27
N GLN A 371 -16.84 -19.59 -18.16
CA GLN A 371 -16.53 -18.55 -19.16
C GLN A 371 -16.15 -17.22 -18.49
N CYS A 372 -16.92 -16.78 -17.48
CA CYS A 372 -16.59 -15.56 -16.73
C CYS A 372 -15.25 -15.66 -16.00
N VAL A 373 -14.97 -16.81 -15.35
CA VAL A 373 -13.68 -17.05 -14.69
C VAL A 373 -12.52 -16.94 -15.69
N LYS A 374 -12.67 -17.58 -16.86
CA LYS A 374 -11.66 -17.49 -17.92
C LYS A 374 -11.44 -16.04 -18.35
N LYS A 375 -12.51 -15.30 -18.62
CA LYS A 375 -12.43 -13.90 -19.04
C LYS A 375 -11.75 -13.01 -17.99
N ILE A 376 -12.10 -13.17 -16.71
CA ILE A 376 -11.48 -12.43 -15.60
C ILE A 376 -9.98 -12.70 -15.53
N LYS A 377 -9.56 -13.94 -15.74
CA LYS A 377 -8.16 -14.36 -15.62
C LYS A 377 -7.30 -14.06 -16.83
N GLU A 378 -7.88 -13.96 -18.01
CA GLU A 378 -7.12 -13.94 -19.26
C GLU A 378 -7.28 -12.65 -20.08
N GLU A 379 -8.34 -11.83 -19.85
CA GLU A 379 -8.68 -10.79 -20.81
C GLU A 379 -8.84 -9.39 -20.22
N ILE A 380 -8.97 -9.23 -18.88
CA ILE A 380 -9.43 -7.97 -18.29
C ILE A 380 -8.32 -7.10 -17.74
N PHE A 381 -7.33 -7.68 -17.05
CA PHE A 381 -6.37 -6.94 -16.24
C PHE A 381 -5.04 -6.72 -16.96
N TYR A 382 -4.65 -5.45 -17.07
CA TYR A 382 -3.45 -4.98 -17.74
C TYR A 382 -2.60 -4.14 -16.79
N GLY A 383 -1.29 -4.27 -16.85
CA GLY A 383 -0.39 -3.47 -16.04
C GLY A 383 0.94 -3.21 -16.72
N SER A 384 1.55 -2.07 -16.40
CA SER A 384 2.86 -1.69 -16.90
C SER A 384 3.71 -1.11 -15.77
N ASP A 385 5.01 -1.39 -15.78
CA ASP A 385 5.99 -0.78 -14.89
C ASP A 385 7.32 -0.61 -15.61
N ALA A 386 7.96 0.54 -15.41
CA ALA A 386 9.25 0.87 -16.03
C ALA A 386 10.43 0.09 -15.42
N ASN A 387 10.25 -0.49 -14.24
CA ASN A 387 11.27 -1.32 -13.61
C ASN A 387 11.03 -2.80 -13.93
N LYS A 388 11.98 -3.41 -14.65
CA LYS A 388 11.89 -4.81 -15.09
C LYS A 388 11.67 -5.81 -13.94
N GLY A 389 12.35 -5.63 -12.82
CA GLY A 389 12.23 -6.54 -11.66
C GLY A 389 10.87 -6.41 -10.97
N VAL A 390 10.31 -5.21 -10.96
CA VAL A 390 9.01 -4.91 -10.38
C VAL A 390 7.88 -5.43 -11.28
N ALA A 391 7.96 -5.20 -12.59
CA ALA A 391 7.02 -5.76 -13.55
C ALA A 391 6.99 -7.31 -13.49
N ALA A 392 8.17 -7.95 -13.39
CA ALA A 392 8.25 -9.40 -13.18
C ALA A 392 7.60 -9.84 -11.86
N SER A 393 7.77 -9.06 -10.79
CA SER A 393 7.13 -9.33 -9.50
C SER A 393 5.60 -9.15 -9.56
N ALA A 394 5.12 -8.14 -10.28
CA ALA A 394 3.69 -7.95 -10.53
C ALA A 394 3.09 -9.14 -11.28
N LYS A 395 3.77 -9.58 -12.33
CA LYS A 395 3.38 -10.77 -13.12
C LYS A 395 3.29 -12.01 -12.25
N MET A 396 4.31 -12.26 -11.41
CA MET A 396 4.28 -13.37 -10.45
C MET A 396 3.11 -13.25 -9.47
N ASN A 397 2.85 -12.05 -8.95
CA ASN A 397 1.78 -11.82 -7.98
C ASN A 397 0.40 -12.10 -8.59
N MET A 398 0.16 -11.69 -9.83
CA MET A 398 -1.06 -12.00 -10.58
C MET A 398 -1.22 -13.51 -10.77
N ILE A 399 -0.18 -14.22 -11.20
CA ILE A 399 -0.20 -15.67 -11.38
C ILE A 399 -0.45 -16.39 -10.04
N ILE A 400 0.17 -15.94 -8.94
CA ILE A 400 -0.06 -16.47 -7.58
C ILE A 400 -1.52 -16.25 -7.16
N ALA A 401 -2.12 -15.11 -7.55
CA ALA A 401 -3.50 -14.80 -7.28
C ALA A 401 -4.51 -15.62 -8.12
N GLY A 402 -4.02 -16.39 -9.09
CA GLY A 402 -4.83 -17.29 -9.90
C GLY A 402 -5.08 -16.84 -11.34
N ASP A 403 -4.39 -15.80 -11.79
CA ASP A 403 -4.36 -15.38 -13.19
C ASP A 403 -3.71 -16.45 -14.08
N GLY A 404 -4.28 -16.70 -15.25
CA GLY A 404 -3.74 -17.64 -16.22
C GLY A 404 -2.73 -17.01 -17.17
N HIS A 405 -3.02 -15.79 -17.66
CA HIS A 405 -2.23 -15.08 -18.65
C HIS A 405 -2.17 -13.61 -18.28
N THR A 406 -1.00 -13.12 -17.91
CA THR A 406 -0.89 -11.76 -17.43
C THR A 406 -0.50 -10.81 -18.55
N HIS A 407 -1.26 -9.74 -18.72
CA HIS A 407 -0.90 -8.59 -19.56
C HIS A 407 -0.04 -7.57 -18.78
N ILE A 408 0.88 -8.07 -17.96
CA ILE A 408 1.86 -7.22 -17.29
C ILE A 408 3.09 -7.08 -18.18
N VAL A 409 3.45 -5.84 -18.49
CA VAL A 409 4.55 -5.52 -19.41
C VAL A 409 5.60 -4.65 -18.71
N HIS A 410 6.86 -4.95 -18.95
CA HIS A 410 7.96 -4.06 -18.61
C HIS A 410 8.10 -3.02 -19.74
N GLU A 411 7.66 -1.80 -19.47
CA GLU A 411 7.72 -0.70 -20.43
C GLU A 411 7.72 0.66 -19.72
N ASP A 412 8.22 1.69 -20.40
CA ASP A 412 7.96 3.07 -20.01
C ASP A 412 6.54 3.45 -20.44
N SER A 413 5.64 3.57 -19.48
CA SER A 413 4.24 3.91 -19.73
C SER A 413 4.03 5.29 -20.35
N LEU A 414 5.00 6.21 -20.25
CA LEU A 414 4.94 7.52 -20.87
C LEU A 414 5.45 7.53 -22.32
N SER A 415 6.07 6.45 -22.79
CA SER A 415 6.48 6.32 -24.18
C SER A 415 5.28 6.23 -25.14
N ILE A 416 5.38 6.83 -26.30
CA ILE A 416 4.40 6.69 -27.40
C ILE A 416 4.30 5.23 -27.88
N ASN A 417 5.35 4.44 -27.68
CA ASN A 417 5.42 3.03 -28.07
C ASN A 417 4.92 2.07 -26.98
N ALA A 418 4.34 2.57 -25.88
CA ALA A 418 3.81 1.71 -24.83
C ALA A 418 2.77 0.71 -25.40
N VAL A 419 2.89 -0.55 -24.98
CA VAL A 419 2.07 -1.65 -25.55
C VAL A 419 0.65 -1.65 -24.98
N ASN A 420 0.55 -1.47 -23.65
CA ASN A 420 -0.72 -1.61 -22.96
C ASN A 420 -1.69 -0.44 -23.17
N TRP A 421 -1.22 0.72 -23.61
CA TRP A 421 -2.07 1.86 -23.88
C TRP A 421 -1.50 2.80 -24.94
N LYS A 422 -2.36 3.27 -25.82
CA LYS A 422 -1.99 4.16 -26.93
C LYS A 422 -3.00 5.27 -27.07
N VAL A 423 -2.54 6.50 -27.20
CA VAL A 423 -3.38 7.68 -27.45
C VAL A 423 -4.12 7.57 -28.78
N GLU A 424 -3.48 7.00 -29.80
CA GLU A 424 -4.03 6.81 -31.13
C GLU A 424 -5.21 5.83 -31.20
N ASN A 425 -5.31 4.91 -30.23
CA ASN A 425 -6.39 3.92 -30.14
C ASN A 425 -6.80 3.72 -28.67
N PRO A 426 -7.58 4.64 -28.10
CA PRO A 426 -8.05 4.54 -26.74
C PRO A 426 -8.88 3.28 -26.51
N ASP A 427 -8.52 2.45 -25.57
CA ASP A 427 -9.19 1.18 -25.29
C ASP A 427 -9.40 0.89 -23.78
N CYS A 428 -8.95 1.80 -22.91
CA CYS A 428 -9.08 1.61 -21.47
C CYS A 428 -10.47 2.00 -20.98
N ASN A 429 -11.17 1.07 -20.31
CA ASN A 429 -12.48 1.32 -19.73
C ASN A 429 -12.38 1.77 -18.27
N LEU A 430 -11.39 1.28 -17.55
CA LEU A 430 -11.11 1.65 -16.16
C LEU A 430 -9.60 1.70 -15.92
N ILE A 431 -9.12 2.84 -15.42
CA ILE A 431 -7.74 2.99 -14.95
C ILE A 431 -7.78 3.17 -13.44
N MET A 432 -7.05 2.30 -12.71
CA MET A 432 -6.85 2.44 -11.27
C MET A 432 -5.36 2.36 -10.96
N THR A 433 -4.78 3.44 -10.44
CA THR A 433 -3.33 3.54 -10.30
C THR A 433 -2.89 4.50 -9.20
N ASN A 434 -1.65 4.32 -8.76
CA ASN A 434 -0.92 5.26 -7.94
C ASN A 434 0.43 5.57 -8.63
N PRO A 435 0.47 6.55 -9.55
CA PRO A 435 1.68 6.88 -10.30
C PRO A 435 2.75 7.50 -9.38
N PRO A 436 4.03 7.50 -9.79
CA PRO A 436 5.12 8.03 -8.97
C PRO A 436 4.94 9.51 -8.61
N PHE A 437 5.34 9.90 -7.38
CA PHE A 437 5.22 11.26 -6.86
C PHE A 437 6.53 12.03 -7.02
N GLY A 438 6.40 13.35 -7.31
CA GLY A 438 7.50 14.29 -7.19
C GLY A 438 8.66 14.07 -8.16
N THR A 439 8.45 13.32 -9.22
CA THR A 439 9.46 12.93 -10.20
C THR A 439 9.40 13.83 -11.44
N ALA A 440 10.53 13.97 -12.12
CA ALA A 440 10.70 14.78 -13.31
C ALA A 440 10.96 13.88 -14.54
N GLU A 441 10.11 12.87 -14.75
CA GLU A 441 10.20 11.93 -15.85
C GLU A 441 10.26 12.64 -17.21
N GLY A 442 9.62 13.79 -17.33
CA GLY A 442 9.62 14.57 -18.54
C GLY A 442 11.02 15.05 -18.98
N ASP A 443 12.00 15.13 -18.08
CA ASP A 443 13.37 15.50 -18.43
C ASP A 443 14.05 14.39 -19.23
N SER A 444 13.74 13.14 -18.95
CA SER A 444 14.30 11.94 -19.59
C SER A 444 13.55 11.47 -20.84
N LEU A 445 12.34 11.97 -21.10
CA LEU A 445 11.54 11.57 -22.25
C LEU A 445 12.16 12.02 -23.57
N ALA A 446 12.09 11.14 -24.57
CA ALA A 446 12.47 11.47 -25.93
C ALA A 446 11.55 12.58 -26.50
N LYS A 447 12.04 13.30 -27.51
CA LYS A 447 11.28 14.40 -28.12
C LYS A 447 9.92 13.95 -28.64
N ASN A 448 9.85 12.83 -29.33
CA ASN A 448 8.60 12.28 -29.88
C ASN A 448 7.60 11.90 -28.75
N ASP A 449 8.11 11.39 -27.62
CA ASP A 449 7.25 11.07 -26.47
C ASP A 449 6.65 12.34 -25.85
N LYS A 450 7.36 13.47 -25.88
CA LYS A 450 6.86 14.77 -25.39
C LYS A 450 5.77 15.36 -26.25
N GLU A 451 5.81 15.10 -27.56
CA GLU A 451 4.86 15.67 -28.55
C GLU A 451 3.43 15.14 -28.39
N GLN A 452 3.22 14.02 -27.70
CA GLN A 452 1.87 13.49 -27.42
C GLN A 452 1.10 14.32 -26.33
N PHE A 453 1.79 15.16 -25.53
CA PHE A 453 1.19 15.85 -24.41
C PHE A 453 0.79 17.29 -24.78
N GLN A 454 -0.47 17.66 -24.53
CA GLN A 454 -0.99 19.03 -24.81
C GLN A 454 -0.48 20.05 -23.81
N VAL A 455 -0.41 19.69 -22.51
CA VAL A 455 0.15 20.54 -21.46
C VAL A 455 1.63 20.21 -21.29
N SER A 456 2.50 21.14 -21.72
CA SER A 456 3.95 20.98 -21.59
C SER A 456 4.39 21.01 -20.14
N THR A 457 5.10 19.96 -19.70
CA THR A 457 5.59 19.84 -18.33
C THR A 457 6.70 18.79 -18.23
N THR A 458 7.52 18.88 -17.19
CA THR A 458 8.48 17.84 -16.82
C THR A 458 7.99 16.95 -15.69
N LYS A 459 6.88 17.31 -15.02
CA LYS A 459 6.34 16.59 -13.88
C LYS A 459 5.66 15.29 -14.30
N GLY A 460 6.12 14.16 -13.81
CA GLY A 460 5.61 12.84 -14.15
C GLY A 460 4.11 12.68 -13.93
N GLN A 461 3.58 13.09 -12.80
CA GLN A 461 2.13 12.99 -12.55
C GLN A 461 1.27 13.77 -13.54
N TYR A 462 1.75 14.92 -14.04
CA TYR A 462 1.02 15.70 -15.04
C TYR A 462 0.99 14.98 -16.39
N LEU A 463 2.08 14.29 -16.74
CA LEU A 463 2.18 13.48 -17.95
C LEU A 463 1.29 12.23 -17.83
N PHE A 464 1.34 11.52 -16.69
CA PHE A 464 0.46 10.38 -16.44
C PHE A 464 -1.01 10.75 -16.53
N LEU A 465 -1.45 11.85 -15.92
CA LEU A 465 -2.85 12.29 -15.97
C LEU A 465 -3.32 12.57 -17.40
N GLN A 466 -2.53 13.27 -18.21
CA GLN A 466 -2.87 13.51 -19.61
C GLN A 466 -3.00 12.19 -20.37
N LYS A 467 -2.01 11.31 -20.26
CA LYS A 467 -2.04 10.03 -20.99
C LYS A 467 -3.17 9.13 -20.50
N MET A 468 -3.49 9.08 -19.20
CA MET A 468 -4.67 8.38 -18.71
C MET A 468 -5.95 8.86 -19.39
N ILE A 469 -6.12 10.19 -19.46
CA ILE A 469 -7.30 10.80 -20.08
C ILE A 469 -7.38 10.45 -21.56
N ASP A 470 -6.26 10.55 -22.28
CA ASP A 470 -6.22 10.35 -23.74
C ASP A 470 -6.37 8.86 -24.14
N CYS A 471 -5.92 7.93 -23.30
CA CYS A 471 -6.04 6.49 -23.54
C CYS A 471 -7.36 5.88 -23.05
N THR A 472 -8.18 6.63 -22.33
CA THR A 472 -9.47 6.16 -21.81
C THR A 472 -10.57 6.37 -22.87
N VAL A 473 -11.43 5.36 -23.05
CA VAL A 473 -12.60 5.44 -23.94
C VAL A 473 -13.63 6.44 -23.43
N ALA A 474 -14.47 6.95 -24.32
CA ALA A 474 -15.59 7.80 -23.92
C ALA A 474 -16.51 7.09 -22.91
N GLY A 475 -16.80 7.72 -21.78
CA GLY A 475 -17.52 7.12 -20.64
C GLY A 475 -16.70 6.16 -19.79
N GLY A 476 -15.41 5.93 -20.13
CA GLY A 476 -14.48 5.18 -19.28
C GLY A 476 -14.03 6.00 -18.06
N GLU A 477 -13.49 5.34 -17.06
CA GLU A 477 -13.23 5.94 -15.75
C GLU A 477 -11.76 5.87 -15.36
N ILE A 478 -11.34 6.86 -14.60
CA ILE A 478 -9.99 6.98 -14.04
C ILE A 478 -10.10 7.26 -12.55
N CYS A 479 -9.56 6.38 -11.73
CA CYS A 479 -9.45 6.59 -10.28
C CYS A 479 -7.96 6.51 -9.91
N THR A 480 -7.36 7.65 -9.61
CA THR A 480 -5.91 7.74 -9.44
C THR A 480 -5.53 8.49 -8.18
N VAL A 481 -4.43 8.07 -7.56
CA VAL A 481 -3.81 8.82 -6.46
C VAL A 481 -2.93 9.91 -7.04
N ILE A 482 -3.04 11.11 -6.50
CA ILE A 482 -2.27 12.27 -6.94
C ILE A 482 -1.70 13.06 -5.76
N ASP A 483 -0.62 13.79 -6.03
CA ASP A 483 -0.04 14.77 -5.12
C ASP A 483 -0.98 15.98 -4.99
N GLU A 484 -1.15 16.50 -3.79
CA GLU A 484 -1.98 17.70 -3.58
C GLU A 484 -1.54 18.93 -4.40
N GLY A 485 -0.25 19.02 -4.78
CA GLY A 485 0.26 20.07 -5.66
C GLY A 485 -0.36 20.08 -7.05
N VAL A 486 -0.88 18.96 -7.54
CA VAL A 486 -1.67 18.89 -8.79
C VAL A 486 -2.96 19.70 -8.66
N LEU A 487 -3.58 19.68 -7.48
CA LEU A 487 -4.89 20.29 -7.23
C LEU A 487 -4.82 21.79 -6.90
N ASN A 488 -3.70 22.27 -6.35
CA ASN A 488 -3.66 23.58 -5.69
C ASN A 488 -2.60 24.57 -6.22
N THR A 489 -1.55 24.14 -6.97
CA THR A 489 -0.51 25.05 -7.45
C THR A 489 -0.96 25.87 -8.65
N SER A 490 -0.53 27.14 -8.74
CA SER A 490 -0.80 28.01 -9.90
C SER A 490 -0.27 27.41 -11.21
N LYS A 491 0.91 26.76 -11.17
CA LYS A 491 1.54 26.08 -12.32
C LYS A 491 0.71 24.91 -12.84
N GLY A 492 -0.20 24.35 -12.03
CA GLY A 492 -1.10 23.26 -12.41
C GLY A 492 -2.41 23.70 -13.07
N ALA A 493 -2.67 25.00 -13.20
CA ALA A 493 -3.93 25.52 -13.71
C ALA A 493 -4.27 25.03 -15.13
N SER A 494 -3.30 25.00 -16.04
CA SER A 494 -3.49 24.48 -17.41
C SER A 494 -3.86 23.00 -17.44
N LEU A 495 -3.27 22.19 -16.56
CA LEU A 495 -3.63 20.79 -16.43
C LEU A 495 -5.04 20.62 -15.85
N ARG A 496 -5.42 21.36 -14.84
CA ARG A 496 -6.78 21.31 -14.26
C ARG A 496 -7.83 21.76 -15.25
N LYS A 497 -7.55 22.79 -16.05
CA LYS A 497 -8.42 23.16 -17.17
C LYS A 497 -8.54 22.00 -18.18
N TYR A 498 -7.42 21.36 -18.54
CA TYR A 498 -7.41 20.19 -19.44
C TYR A 498 -8.28 19.05 -18.88
N ILE A 499 -8.20 18.77 -17.56
CA ILE A 499 -9.04 17.76 -16.90
C ILE A 499 -10.53 18.14 -16.99
N LEU A 500 -10.90 19.35 -16.64
CA LEU A 500 -12.29 19.85 -16.69
C LEU A 500 -12.86 19.80 -18.12
N THR A 501 -12.07 20.15 -19.13
CA THR A 501 -12.44 20.09 -20.54
C THR A 501 -12.74 18.66 -21.01
N ASN A 502 -11.90 17.70 -20.64
CA ASN A 502 -11.94 16.34 -21.19
C ASN A 502 -12.65 15.31 -20.29
N CYS A 503 -12.92 15.64 -19.04
CA CYS A 503 -13.51 14.72 -18.07
C CYS A 503 -14.63 15.37 -17.25
N ILE A 504 -15.51 14.53 -16.75
CA ILE A 504 -16.42 14.83 -15.64
C ILE A 504 -15.67 14.42 -14.36
N ILE A 505 -15.40 15.36 -13.47
CA ILE A 505 -14.80 15.06 -12.17
C ILE A 505 -15.89 14.56 -11.25
N ARG A 506 -15.83 13.28 -10.87
CA ARG A 506 -16.82 12.64 -9.98
C ARG A 506 -16.55 12.97 -8.53
N ALA A 507 -15.29 12.82 -8.11
CA ALA A 507 -14.88 13.12 -6.74
C ALA A 507 -13.39 13.50 -6.64
N VAL A 508 -13.09 14.33 -5.64
CA VAL A 508 -11.74 14.57 -5.12
C VAL A 508 -11.73 14.18 -3.65
N VAL A 509 -10.93 13.17 -3.30
CA VAL A 509 -10.90 12.63 -1.94
C VAL A 509 -9.55 12.90 -1.30
N ASN A 510 -9.53 13.82 -0.36
CA ASN A 510 -8.34 14.15 0.43
C ASN A 510 -8.02 13.04 1.41
N LEU A 511 -6.78 12.54 1.39
CA LEU A 511 -6.33 11.41 2.20
C LEU A 511 -5.65 11.88 3.50
N PRO A 512 -5.71 11.05 4.57
CA PRO A 512 -4.98 11.33 5.80
C PRO A 512 -3.47 11.48 5.55
N ALA A 513 -2.81 12.37 6.30
CA ALA A 513 -1.37 12.55 6.21
C ALA A 513 -0.56 11.27 6.55
N GLU A 514 -1.18 10.34 7.25
CA GLU A 514 -0.61 9.05 7.64
C GLU A 514 -0.63 8.01 6.51
N THR A 515 -1.35 8.25 5.42
CA THR A 515 -1.62 7.24 4.36
C THR A 515 -0.35 6.51 3.89
N PHE A 516 0.72 7.21 3.64
CA PHE A 516 1.98 6.61 3.15
C PHE A 516 3.12 6.59 4.19
N LYS A 517 2.89 7.10 5.41
CA LYS A 517 3.89 7.10 6.49
C LYS A 517 4.40 5.70 6.89
N PRO A 518 3.59 4.63 6.91
CA PRO A 518 4.11 3.28 7.15
C PRO A 518 5.21 2.87 6.16
N ASN A 519 5.22 3.46 4.96
CA ASN A 519 6.26 3.28 3.95
C ASN A 519 7.40 4.31 4.06
N LYS A 520 7.45 5.10 5.15
CA LYS A 520 8.39 6.22 5.39
C LYS A 520 8.28 7.35 4.36
N ILE A 521 7.10 7.53 3.79
CA ILE A 521 6.81 8.56 2.81
C ILE A 521 5.88 9.56 3.45
N ASN A 522 6.29 10.83 3.41
CA ASN A 522 5.52 11.92 3.96
C ASN A 522 4.99 12.79 2.81
N VAL A 523 3.95 12.30 2.11
CA VAL A 523 3.31 12.99 0.98
C VAL A 523 1.84 13.25 1.32
N LYS A 524 1.40 14.49 1.18
CA LYS A 524 -0.02 14.83 1.17
C LYS A 524 -0.60 14.48 -0.19
N SER A 525 -1.59 13.64 -0.20
CA SER A 525 -2.16 13.07 -1.41
C SER A 525 -3.68 13.07 -1.39
N SER A 526 -4.25 12.96 -2.56
CA SER A 526 -5.69 12.86 -2.78
C SER A 526 -5.99 11.78 -3.82
N VAL A 527 -7.20 11.24 -3.80
CA VAL A 527 -7.72 10.42 -4.92
C VAL A 527 -8.51 11.35 -5.85
N LEU A 528 -8.22 11.27 -7.13
CA LEU A 528 -8.97 11.95 -8.19
C LEU A 528 -9.76 10.91 -8.97
N TYR A 529 -11.08 11.04 -8.98
CA TYR A 529 -11.98 10.14 -9.69
C TYR A 529 -12.68 10.88 -10.83
N LEU A 530 -12.41 10.43 -12.06
CA LEU A 530 -12.81 11.06 -13.31
C LEU A 530 -13.61 10.09 -14.18
N GLU A 531 -14.48 10.63 -15.03
CA GLU A 531 -15.09 9.95 -16.15
C GLU A 531 -14.77 10.71 -17.44
N LYS A 532 -14.25 10.02 -18.46
CA LYS A 532 -13.91 10.62 -19.75
C LYS A 532 -15.18 11.09 -20.47
N ARG A 533 -15.23 12.36 -20.88
CA ARG A 533 -16.33 12.88 -21.68
C ARG A 533 -16.40 12.23 -23.06
N LYS A 534 -17.59 12.19 -23.65
CA LYS A 534 -17.77 11.80 -25.06
C LYS A 534 -17.20 12.86 -25.99
N GLU A 535 -17.52 14.12 -25.68
CA GLU A 535 -17.03 15.30 -26.38
C GLU A 535 -16.39 16.26 -25.39
N PRO A 536 -15.25 16.86 -25.71
CA PRO A 536 -14.60 17.88 -24.86
C PRO A 536 -15.48 19.12 -24.66
N ASP A 537 -15.52 19.64 -23.43
CA ASP A 537 -16.20 20.87 -23.07
C ASP A 537 -15.17 22.03 -22.95
N PHE A 538 -14.83 22.65 -24.06
CA PHE A 538 -13.77 23.67 -24.10
C PHE A 538 -14.15 24.97 -23.37
N ASP A 539 -15.43 25.30 -23.34
CA ASP A 539 -15.97 26.52 -22.77
C ASP A 539 -16.41 26.33 -21.31
N LEU A 540 -16.35 25.08 -20.79
CA LEU A 540 -16.74 24.68 -19.43
C LEU A 540 -18.21 25.06 -19.11
N GLU A 541 -19.10 24.89 -20.08
CA GLU A 541 -20.53 25.23 -19.95
C GLU A 541 -21.31 24.15 -19.18
N ASP A 542 -20.82 22.95 -19.13
CA ASP A 542 -21.50 21.82 -18.47
C ASP A 542 -21.44 21.98 -16.95
N ASN A 543 -22.60 22.22 -16.34
CA ASN A 543 -22.69 22.47 -14.92
C ASN A 543 -23.18 21.26 -14.13
N TYR A 544 -22.28 20.64 -13.39
CA TYR A 544 -22.52 19.48 -12.55
C TYR A 544 -21.85 19.62 -11.17
N ARG A 545 -22.17 18.73 -10.25
CA ARG A 545 -21.59 18.73 -8.90
C ARG A 545 -20.34 17.87 -8.83
N ILE A 546 -19.27 18.40 -8.29
CA ILE A 546 -18.07 17.65 -7.91
C ILE A 546 -18.15 17.38 -6.41
N THR A 547 -17.97 16.12 -6.02
CA THR A 547 -17.88 15.73 -4.60
C THR A 547 -16.45 15.93 -4.10
N PHE A 548 -16.31 16.78 -3.09
CA PHE A 548 -15.08 16.92 -2.31
C PHE A 548 -15.24 16.13 -1.00
N CYS A 549 -14.35 15.18 -0.75
CA CYS A 549 -14.35 14.36 0.45
C CYS A 549 -13.02 14.46 1.18
N ALA A 550 -13.03 14.44 2.50
CA ALA A 550 -11.86 14.24 3.32
C ALA A 550 -12.04 12.99 4.18
N ILE A 551 -11.03 12.13 4.17
CA ILE A 551 -10.95 10.93 5.03
C ILE A 551 -9.99 11.26 6.17
N ASP A 552 -10.44 11.07 7.41
CA ASP A 552 -9.65 11.36 8.60
C ASP A 552 -8.72 10.20 8.98
N SER A 553 -9.09 8.97 8.67
CA SER A 553 -8.29 7.77 8.95
C SER A 553 -8.63 6.61 8.01
N LEU A 554 -7.62 5.80 7.68
CA LEU A 554 -7.74 4.52 6.99
C LEU A 554 -7.65 3.30 7.95
N GLY A 555 -7.71 3.54 9.27
CA GLY A 555 -7.68 2.49 10.29
C GLY A 555 -6.27 2.15 10.82
N TYR A 556 -5.27 2.97 10.50
CA TYR A 556 -3.92 2.85 11.04
C TYR A 556 -3.30 4.23 11.30
N ILE A 557 -2.26 4.24 12.13
CA ILE A 557 -1.45 5.43 12.45
C ILE A 557 -0.16 5.46 11.63
N GLY A 558 0.62 6.54 11.74
CA GLY A 558 1.83 6.73 10.96
C GLY A 558 2.92 5.66 11.11
N SER A 559 2.94 4.90 12.20
CA SER A 559 3.81 3.72 12.39
C SER A 559 3.33 2.49 11.58
N GLY A 560 2.10 2.49 11.09
CA GLY A 560 1.45 1.33 10.47
C GLY A 560 0.65 0.45 11.44
N ASP A 561 0.63 0.80 12.73
CA ASP A 561 -0.16 0.07 13.72
C ASP A 561 -1.64 0.36 13.53
N LYS A 562 -2.46 -0.69 13.65
CA LYS A 562 -3.92 -0.57 13.51
C LYS A 562 -4.51 0.22 14.67
N ILE A 563 -5.45 1.09 14.36
CA ILE A 563 -6.25 1.80 15.38
C ILE A 563 -7.18 0.79 16.06
N ARG A 564 -7.14 0.76 17.40
CA ARG A 564 -8.05 -0.06 18.18
C ARG A 564 -9.49 0.42 17.96
N ASP A 565 -10.43 -0.51 17.86
CA ASP A 565 -11.86 -0.26 17.67
C ASP A 565 -12.26 0.45 16.35
N TYR A 566 -11.37 0.46 15.33
CA TYR A 566 -11.71 0.94 13.99
C TYR A 566 -12.54 -0.10 13.24
N ASP A 567 -13.79 0.24 12.93
CA ASP A 567 -14.68 -0.62 12.15
C ASP A 567 -14.54 -0.34 10.66
N LYS A 568 -13.69 -1.12 10.01
CA LYS A 568 -13.43 -1.02 8.58
C LYS A 568 -14.67 -1.32 7.73
N SER A 569 -15.55 -2.22 8.20
CA SER A 569 -16.74 -2.61 7.44
C SER A 569 -17.74 -1.47 7.36
N VAL A 570 -18.00 -0.82 8.49
CA VAL A 570 -18.84 0.38 8.55
C VAL A 570 -18.26 1.49 7.67
N PHE A 571 -16.95 1.74 7.80
CA PHE A 571 -16.28 2.77 7.02
C PHE A 571 -16.45 2.57 5.51
N LEU A 572 -16.12 1.38 4.98
CA LEU A 572 -16.21 1.08 3.54
C LEU A 572 -17.66 1.10 3.04
N GLU A 573 -18.61 0.60 3.84
CA GLU A 573 -20.03 0.63 3.51
C GLU A 573 -20.54 2.08 3.34
N GLU A 574 -20.15 2.98 4.25
CA GLU A 574 -20.51 4.39 4.18
C GLU A 574 -19.83 5.10 3.00
N ILE A 575 -18.53 4.84 2.74
CA ILE A 575 -17.84 5.38 1.56
C ILE A 575 -18.63 5.00 0.30
N LYS A 576 -18.99 3.74 0.15
CA LYS A 576 -19.72 3.21 -1.00
C LYS A 576 -21.08 3.85 -1.19
N LYS A 577 -21.86 4.02 -0.12
CA LYS A 577 -23.27 4.41 -0.21
C LYS A 577 -23.49 5.92 -0.11
N ASN A 578 -22.67 6.63 0.65
CA ASN A 578 -23.01 7.95 1.14
C ASN A 578 -22.14 9.06 0.57
N VAL A 579 -20.87 8.82 0.27
CA VAL A 579 -19.93 9.88 -0.14
C VAL A 579 -20.41 10.59 -1.41
N MET A 580 -20.77 9.87 -2.43
CA MET A 580 -21.24 10.43 -3.71
C MET A 580 -22.77 10.46 -3.84
N ASN A 581 -23.50 10.25 -2.75
CA ASN A 581 -24.96 10.28 -2.77
C ASN A 581 -25.49 11.71 -2.57
N HIS A 582 -25.66 12.42 -3.66
CA HIS A 582 -26.17 13.80 -3.65
C HIS A 582 -27.60 13.95 -3.06
N GLY A 583 -28.35 12.84 -2.93
CA GLY A 583 -29.66 12.81 -2.29
C GLY A 583 -29.62 13.04 -0.77
N LEU A 584 -28.46 12.88 -0.14
CA LEU A 584 -28.26 13.13 1.30
C LEU A 584 -27.99 14.60 1.64
N GLY A 585 -27.98 15.49 0.65
CA GLY A 585 -27.68 16.92 0.83
C GLY A 585 -26.28 17.29 0.37
N GLU A 586 -26.00 18.61 0.36
CA GLU A 586 -24.71 19.12 -0.14
C GLU A 586 -23.55 18.88 0.83
N GLU A 587 -23.82 18.85 2.14
CA GLU A 587 -22.83 18.48 3.15
C GLU A 587 -23.19 17.12 3.77
N ARG A 588 -22.22 16.21 3.80
CA ARG A 588 -22.37 14.84 4.32
C ARG A 588 -21.24 14.50 5.27
N LYS A 589 -21.54 13.72 6.29
CA LYS A 589 -20.57 13.31 7.30
C LYS A 589 -20.88 11.88 7.76
N GLY A 590 -19.84 11.08 7.95
CA GLY A 590 -19.93 9.73 8.46
C GLY A 590 -18.73 9.33 9.30
N TYR A 591 -18.54 8.03 9.44
CA TYR A 591 -17.49 7.43 10.24
C TYR A 591 -16.12 7.64 9.58
N HIS A 592 -15.31 8.56 10.15
CA HIS A 592 -14.00 8.98 9.65
C HIS A 592 -13.97 9.62 8.26
N TRP A 593 -15.08 10.18 7.81
CA TRP A 593 -15.10 10.94 6.57
C TRP A 593 -16.11 12.10 6.64
N ARG A 594 -15.90 13.09 5.79
CA ARG A 594 -16.84 14.19 5.52
C ARG A 594 -16.73 14.60 4.05
N ALA A 595 -17.85 14.99 3.46
CA ALA A 595 -17.91 15.40 2.07
C ALA A 595 -18.86 16.58 1.87
N TYR A 596 -18.63 17.31 0.79
CA TYR A 596 -19.53 18.36 0.30
C TYR A 596 -19.43 18.46 -1.22
N ASP A 597 -20.41 19.09 -1.82
CA ASP A 597 -20.50 19.26 -3.26
C ASP A 597 -20.22 20.70 -3.66
N VAL A 598 -19.52 20.89 -4.80
CA VAL A 598 -19.27 22.16 -5.43
C VAL A 598 -19.69 22.08 -6.88
N TRP A 599 -20.37 23.09 -7.37
CA TRP A 599 -20.74 23.20 -8.76
C TRP A 599 -19.57 23.58 -9.64
N THR A 600 -19.49 23.02 -10.84
CA THR A 600 -18.35 23.25 -11.76
C THR A 600 -18.26 24.66 -12.27
N ASN A 601 -19.37 25.37 -12.44
CA ASN A 601 -19.35 26.79 -12.81
C ASN A 601 -18.58 27.65 -11.79
N VAL A 602 -18.70 27.34 -10.50
CA VAL A 602 -17.98 28.07 -9.43
C VAL A 602 -16.47 27.78 -9.51
N ILE A 603 -16.10 26.56 -9.90
CA ILE A 603 -14.70 26.18 -10.11
C ILE A 603 -14.13 26.83 -11.38
N ALA A 604 -14.94 26.93 -12.44
CA ALA A 604 -14.56 27.55 -13.70
C ALA A 604 -14.29 29.06 -13.56
N GLU A 605 -14.93 29.74 -12.60
CA GLU A 605 -14.67 31.14 -12.24
C GLU A 605 -13.37 31.34 -11.44
N ASP A 606 -12.80 30.27 -10.86
CA ASP A 606 -11.54 30.38 -10.12
C ASP A 606 -10.36 30.54 -11.08
N LEU A 607 -9.51 31.53 -10.81
CA LEU A 607 -8.36 31.93 -11.66
C LEU A 607 -7.41 30.73 -11.97
N TYR A 608 -7.32 29.79 -11.05
CA TYR A 608 -6.40 28.66 -11.14
C TYR A 608 -7.14 27.32 -11.25
N PHE A 609 -8.46 27.29 -11.37
CA PHE A 609 -9.27 26.05 -11.40
C PHE A 609 -8.95 25.11 -10.24
N ARG A 610 -8.83 25.64 -9.02
CA ARG A 610 -8.42 24.84 -7.85
C ARG A 610 -9.39 23.69 -7.60
N LEU A 611 -8.81 22.53 -7.24
CA LEU A 611 -9.54 21.29 -6.98
C LEU A 611 -9.19 20.70 -5.61
N ASP A 612 -8.61 21.46 -4.71
CA ASP A 612 -8.25 20.96 -3.37
C ASP A 612 -9.40 21.16 -2.36
N TYR A 613 -9.59 20.15 -1.54
CA TYR A 613 -10.66 20.07 -0.54
C TYR A 613 -10.75 21.33 0.34
N LYS A 614 -9.65 21.80 0.91
CA LYS A 614 -9.65 22.89 1.89
C LYS A 614 -10.12 24.21 1.33
N TYR A 615 -9.80 24.48 0.07
CA TYR A 615 -10.15 25.73 -0.61
C TYR A 615 -11.65 25.87 -0.84
N TRP A 616 -12.35 24.74 -1.04
CA TRP A 616 -13.78 24.75 -1.30
C TRP A 616 -14.63 24.41 -0.07
N ASP A 617 -14.04 24.25 1.12
CA ASP A 617 -14.78 23.97 2.35
C ASP A 617 -15.91 25.00 2.54
N PRO A 618 -17.18 24.55 2.67
CA PRO A 618 -18.33 25.44 2.77
C PRO A 618 -18.26 26.43 3.93
N LYS A 619 -17.68 26.03 5.07
CA LYS A 619 -17.50 26.90 6.24
C LYS A 619 -16.51 28.01 5.96
N PHE A 620 -15.40 27.63 5.29
CA PHE A 620 -14.40 28.59 4.84
C PHE A 620 -15.00 29.58 3.85
N LYS A 621 -15.69 29.12 2.81
CA LYS A 621 -16.30 29.98 1.78
C LYS A 621 -17.41 30.90 2.35
N LYS A 622 -18.22 30.37 3.29
CA LYS A 622 -19.25 31.16 3.97
C LYS A 622 -18.66 32.33 4.75
N GLU A 623 -17.62 32.05 5.54
CA GLU A 623 -16.96 33.11 6.34
C GLU A 623 -16.22 34.11 5.47
N LEU A 624 -15.53 33.64 4.44
CA LEU A 624 -14.90 34.53 3.45
C LEU A 624 -15.93 35.45 2.76
N SER A 625 -17.07 34.87 2.34
CA SER A 625 -18.16 35.64 1.72
C SER A 625 -18.78 36.66 2.68
N ARG A 626 -18.83 36.37 4.00
CA ARG A 626 -19.27 37.32 5.01
C ARG A 626 -18.33 38.54 5.05
N LEU A 627 -17.02 38.28 5.14
CA LEU A 627 -16.02 39.35 5.21
C LEU A 627 -16.02 40.24 3.96
N VAL A 628 -16.19 39.62 2.78
CA VAL A 628 -16.32 40.37 1.52
C VAL A 628 -17.57 41.27 1.51
N LYS A 629 -18.72 40.75 1.98
CA LYS A 629 -19.96 41.54 2.05
C LYS A 629 -19.91 42.70 3.06
N GLU A 630 -19.06 42.56 4.07
CA GLU A 630 -18.81 43.60 5.08
C GLU A 630 -17.66 44.58 4.70
N ASP A 631 -17.24 44.58 3.42
CA ASP A 631 -16.20 45.41 2.86
C ASP A 631 -14.85 45.36 3.63
N CYS A 632 -14.53 44.21 4.20
CA CYS A 632 -13.27 44.00 4.90
C CYS A 632 -12.09 44.04 3.93
N PRO A 633 -11.00 44.76 4.25
CA PRO A 633 -9.88 44.96 3.33
C PRO A 633 -9.02 43.70 3.19
N SER A 634 -8.43 43.51 2.01
CA SER A 634 -7.38 42.51 1.79
C SER A 634 -6.01 43.01 2.28
N ILE A 635 -5.06 42.11 2.48
CA ILE A 635 -3.68 42.47 2.79
C ILE A 635 -3.12 43.37 1.71
N LYS A 636 -3.43 43.15 0.42
CA LYS A 636 -3.02 44.02 -0.68
C LYS A 636 -3.46 45.48 -0.48
N GLN A 637 -4.65 45.72 0.04
CA GLN A 637 -5.18 47.06 0.29
C GLN A 637 -4.57 47.71 1.53
N LEU A 638 -4.15 46.91 2.51
CA LEU A 638 -3.55 47.41 3.77
C LEU A 638 -2.03 47.58 3.68
N ASN A 639 -1.37 46.81 2.79
CA ASN A 639 0.08 46.82 2.69
C ASN A 639 0.62 48.05 2.00
N MET A 640 1.51 48.75 2.67
CA MET A 640 2.15 50.00 2.17
C MET A 640 3.32 49.73 1.21
N ILE A 641 3.70 48.45 1.05
CA ILE A 641 4.80 48.06 0.16
C ILE A 641 4.34 46.94 -0.75
N VAL A 642 5.07 46.64 -1.82
CA VAL A 642 4.80 45.51 -2.67
C VAL A 642 5.02 44.24 -1.87
N THR A 643 4.03 43.34 -1.83
CA THR A 643 4.15 42.05 -1.16
C THR A 643 5.21 41.20 -1.84
N ALA A 644 6.27 40.89 -1.13
CA ALA A 644 7.35 40.06 -1.63
C ALA A 644 8.01 39.28 -0.49
N ARG A 645 8.65 38.19 -0.82
CA ARG A 645 9.53 37.48 0.12
C ARG A 645 10.87 38.19 0.23
N GLY A 646 11.53 37.99 1.33
CA GLY A 646 12.93 38.34 1.48
C GLY A 646 13.83 37.51 0.54
N ILE A 647 15.11 37.78 0.60
CA ILE A 647 16.14 37.04 -0.17
C ILE A 647 17.18 36.54 0.83
N SER A 648 17.40 35.22 0.85
CA SER A 648 18.43 34.65 1.70
C SER A 648 19.83 35.05 1.21
N PRO A 649 20.71 35.60 2.09
CA PRO A 649 22.12 35.74 1.77
C PRO A 649 22.76 34.37 1.44
N SER A 650 23.88 34.40 0.72
CA SER A 650 24.72 33.20 0.56
C SER A 650 25.22 32.69 1.91
N SER A 651 25.42 31.40 2.05
CA SER A 651 25.82 30.75 3.33
C SER A 651 27.15 31.30 3.91
N ASP A 652 28.00 31.83 3.06
CA ASP A 652 29.31 32.43 3.40
C ASP A 652 29.20 33.92 3.85
N CYS A 653 28.03 34.50 3.77
CA CYS A 653 27.77 35.88 4.20
C CYS A 653 27.27 35.98 5.65
N TYR A 654 27.02 34.86 6.31
CA TYR A 654 26.57 34.86 7.70
C TYR A 654 27.76 35.02 8.67
N VAL A 655 27.57 35.89 9.67
CA VAL A 655 28.51 36.16 10.73
C VAL A 655 27.85 36.00 12.11
N ASP A 656 28.64 35.86 13.15
CA ASP A 656 28.14 35.83 14.52
C ASP A 656 27.66 37.23 14.98
N GLU A 657 26.90 37.28 16.06
CA GLU A 657 26.36 38.53 16.64
C GLU A 657 27.44 39.62 16.90
N ASN A 658 28.63 39.19 17.32
CA ASN A 658 29.73 40.10 17.65
C ASN A 658 30.31 40.87 16.43
N ASP A 659 30.29 40.20 15.27
CA ASP A 659 30.77 40.74 13.99
C ASP A 659 29.61 41.22 13.11
N GLY A 660 28.37 40.97 13.56
CA GLY A 660 27.14 41.25 12.85
C GLY A 660 26.63 42.68 13.00
N TYR A 661 26.13 43.27 11.91
CA TYR A 661 25.46 44.59 11.90
C TYR A 661 23.95 44.46 11.82
N ALA A 662 23.44 43.57 10.99
CA ALA A 662 22.01 43.37 10.79
C ALA A 662 21.58 41.92 11.01
N LEU A 663 20.49 41.74 11.77
CA LEU A 663 19.88 40.44 12.02
C LEU A 663 19.24 39.88 10.74
N VAL A 664 19.46 38.58 10.45
CA VAL A 664 18.73 37.88 9.40
C VAL A 664 17.56 37.14 10.03
N VAL A 665 16.34 37.56 9.80
CA VAL A 665 15.15 36.94 10.37
C VAL A 665 14.74 35.74 9.56
N LYS A 666 14.85 34.54 10.13
CA LYS A 666 14.48 33.27 9.55
C LYS A 666 13.15 32.74 10.11
N ALA A 667 12.33 32.15 9.25
CA ALA A 667 11.00 31.62 9.59
C ALA A 667 11.04 30.55 10.71
N GLY A 668 12.09 29.73 10.74
CA GLY A 668 12.22 28.61 11.66
C GLY A 668 12.68 29.02 13.06
N SER A 669 13.74 29.79 13.14
CA SER A 669 14.45 30.13 14.39
C SER A 669 13.98 31.44 15.04
N ASN A 670 13.62 32.45 14.25
CA ASN A 670 13.34 33.75 14.82
C ASN A 670 11.86 34.09 14.99
N ILE A 671 10.92 33.34 14.37
CA ILE A 671 9.49 33.57 14.52
C ILE A 671 8.86 32.47 15.35
N SER A 672 8.44 32.78 16.58
CA SER A 672 7.78 31.82 17.46
C SER A 672 6.32 31.58 17.05
N ARG A 673 5.78 30.40 17.44
CA ARG A 673 4.34 30.12 17.25
C ARG A 673 3.42 31.04 18.05
N PHE A 674 3.96 31.72 19.07
CA PHE A 674 3.23 32.63 19.94
C PHE A 674 3.37 34.11 19.51
N GLY A 675 3.90 34.38 18.31
CA GLY A 675 3.99 35.68 17.73
C GLY A 675 5.09 36.59 18.34
N GLU A 676 6.14 35.98 18.86
CA GLU A 676 7.30 36.66 19.43
C GLU A 676 8.49 36.54 18.47
N LEU A 677 9.27 37.65 18.35
CA LEU A 677 10.56 37.63 17.71
C LEU A 677 11.60 37.06 18.69
N VAL A 678 12.22 35.96 18.33
CA VAL A 678 13.23 35.27 19.15
C VAL A 678 14.61 35.55 18.57
N ILE A 679 15.51 36.06 19.39
CA ILE A 679 16.91 36.29 19.06
C ILE A 679 17.73 35.45 20.08
N THR A 680 18.58 34.58 19.59
CA THR A 680 19.45 33.71 20.39
C THR A 680 20.91 33.88 19.94
N GLN A 681 21.83 33.30 20.66
CA GLN A 681 23.24 33.27 20.27
C GLN A 681 23.49 32.62 18.91
N ASP A 682 22.60 31.73 18.50
CA ASP A 682 22.65 31.03 17.21
C ASP A 682 21.90 31.80 16.10
N SER A 683 21.45 33.00 16.35
CA SER A 683 20.80 33.83 15.30
C SER A 683 21.84 34.32 14.29
N ASP A 684 21.44 34.27 13.01
CA ASP A 684 22.31 34.66 11.90
C ASP A 684 22.33 36.18 11.74
N TRP A 685 23.51 36.70 11.50
CA TRP A 685 23.73 38.14 11.24
C TRP A 685 24.49 38.34 9.92
N ILE A 686 24.47 39.55 9.40
CA ILE A 686 25.27 40.00 8.24
C ILE A 686 26.05 41.27 8.55
N GLU A 687 27.14 41.45 7.84
CA GLU A 687 27.95 42.67 7.93
C GLU A 687 27.24 43.90 7.41
N LYS A 688 27.70 45.07 7.82
CA LYS A 688 27.14 46.34 7.40
C LYS A 688 27.22 46.59 5.89
N SER A 689 28.30 46.22 5.26
CA SER A 689 28.52 46.35 3.82
C SER A 689 27.41 45.68 2.99
N LEU A 690 27.03 44.43 3.37
CA LEU A 690 25.96 43.72 2.70
C LEU A 690 24.58 44.29 3.01
N TYR A 691 24.37 44.77 4.25
CA TYR A 691 23.10 45.41 4.60
C TYR A 691 22.91 46.72 3.78
N ASP A 692 23.98 47.55 3.63
CA ASP A 692 23.93 48.76 2.85
C ASP A 692 23.67 48.49 1.37
N GLU A 693 24.18 47.40 0.81
CA GLU A 693 23.87 46.94 -0.55
C GLU A 693 22.38 46.59 -0.70
N TYR A 694 21.81 45.83 0.25
CA TYR A 694 20.38 45.53 0.23
C TYR A 694 19.51 46.80 0.35
N LEU A 695 19.93 47.76 1.17
CA LEU A 695 19.24 49.02 1.36
C LEU A 695 19.24 49.84 0.06
N GLN A 696 20.40 49.95 -0.60
CA GLN A 696 20.54 50.62 -1.88
C GLN A 696 19.65 50.00 -2.97
N ARG A 697 19.62 48.67 -3.08
CA ARG A 697 18.76 47.93 -4.02
C ARG A 697 17.28 48.22 -3.79
N CYS A 698 16.87 48.31 -2.53
CA CYS A 698 15.48 48.68 -2.20
C CYS A 698 15.12 50.09 -2.62
N GLU A 699 16.05 51.07 -2.50
CA GLU A 699 15.82 52.43 -2.90
C GLU A 699 15.79 52.61 -4.42
N GLU A 700 16.71 51.96 -5.15
CA GLU A 700 16.79 52.05 -6.61
C GLU A 700 15.60 51.41 -7.34
N ASN A 701 15.10 50.27 -6.85
CA ASN A 701 14.03 49.52 -7.50
C ASN A 701 12.63 49.80 -6.93
N ASN A 702 12.52 50.64 -5.92
CA ASN A 702 11.31 50.84 -5.13
C ASN A 702 10.70 49.50 -4.63
N GLU A 703 11.57 48.49 -4.41
CA GLU A 703 11.23 47.17 -3.97
C GLU A 703 11.78 46.92 -2.58
N ASN A 704 10.92 46.93 -1.56
CA ASN A 704 11.35 46.64 -0.20
C ASN A 704 11.18 45.15 0.13
N ARG A 705 12.01 44.29 -0.48
CA ARG A 705 11.92 42.85 -0.33
C ARG A 705 12.63 42.32 0.92
N ASN A 706 13.65 42.99 1.40
CA ASN A 706 14.55 42.47 2.45
C ASN A 706 14.56 43.31 3.70
N ILE A 707 14.51 44.65 3.61
CA ILE A 707 14.74 45.53 4.75
C ILE A 707 13.54 45.57 5.69
N ILE A 708 13.74 45.12 6.91
CA ILE A 708 12.73 45.13 7.97
C ILE A 708 12.81 46.46 8.73
N ARG A 709 11.65 47.05 9.01
CA ARG A 709 11.50 48.25 9.85
C ARG A 709 10.70 47.94 11.11
N LYS A 710 10.93 48.72 12.15
CA LYS A 710 10.15 48.59 13.39
C LYS A 710 8.65 48.80 13.12
N GLY A 711 7.85 47.81 13.52
CA GLY A 711 6.41 47.74 13.27
C GLY A 711 6.00 46.85 12.10
N ASP A 712 6.95 46.40 11.29
CA ASP A 712 6.66 45.43 10.21
C ASP A 712 6.16 44.10 10.78
N ILE A 713 5.25 43.48 10.05
CA ILE A 713 4.74 42.16 10.33
C ILE A 713 5.53 41.16 9.49
N LEU A 714 6.07 40.14 10.13
CA LEU A 714 6.91 39.10 9.54
C LEU A 714 6.12 37.79 9.51
N LEU A 715 5.75 37.35 8.30
CA LEU A 715 4.99 36.15 8.06
C LEU A 715 5.89 35.05 7.49
N ALA A 716 6.00 33.92 8.19
CA ALA A 716 6.63 32.71 7.65
C ALA A 716 5.78 32.16 6.50
N SER A 717 6.30 32.20 5.28
CA SER A 717 5.56 31.89 4.05
C SER A 717 5.88 30.54 3.45
N THR A 718 6.78 29.74 4.08
CA THR A 718 7.16 28.42 3.59
C THR A 718 7.45 27.46 4.74
N GLY A 719 7.48 26.17 4.42
CA GLY A 719 7.94 25.10 5.29
C GLY A 719 6.86 24.45 6.15
N ASP A 720 6.87 23.12 6.19
CA ASP A 720 5.98 22.36 7.05
C ASP A 720 6.37 22.60 8.53
N GLY A 721 5.40 23.03 9.34
CA GLY A 721 5.62 23.42 10.74
C GLY A 721 6.09 24.88 10.98
N THR A 722 6.41 25.66 9.93
CA THR A 722 6.76 27.06 10.03
C THR A 722 5.73 27.98 9.36
N LEU A 723 5.12 27.56 8.27
CA LEU A 723 4.12 28.30 7.52
C LEU A 723 3.02 28.86 8.44
N GLY A 724 2.75 30.17 8.30
CA GLY A 724 1.74 30.88 9.09
C GLY A 724 2.20 31.37 10.46
N LYS A 725 3.42 31.04 10.92
CA LYS A 725 3.99 31.76 12.06
C LYS A 725 4.13 33.23 11.71
N CYS A 726 3.78 34.08 12.64
CA CYS A 726 3.75 35.53 12.35
C CYS A 726 4.09 36.32 13.60
N CYS A 727 4.94 37.33 13.49
CA CYS A 727 5.25 38.26 14.58
C CYS A 727 5.37 39.71 14.09
N VAL A 728 5.38 40.64 15.02
CA VAL A 728 5.71 42.05 14.75
C VAL A 728 7.17 42.29 15.10
N PHE A 729 7.92 42.91 14.22
CA PHE A 729 9.31 43.34 14.51
C PHE A 729 9.30 44.57 15.40
N ASP A 730 9.52 44.39 16.69
CA ASP A 730 9.45 45.46 17.72
C ASP A 730 10.83 46.02 18.12
N LYS A 731 11.91 45.48 17.56
CA LYS A 731 13.28 45.94 17.86
C LYS A 731 13.70 47.18 17.10
N SER A 732 14.71 47.85 17.62
CA SER A 732 15.32 49.02 16.99
C SER A 732 16.73 48.72 16.47
N ILE A 733 16.92 47.54 15.90
CA ILE A 733 18.17 47.08 15.29
C ILE A 733 17.97 46.90 13.79
N PRO A 734 19.04 47.08 12.96
CA PRO A 734 18.97 46.70 11.56
C PRO A 734 18.61 45.24 11.38
N ALA A 735 17.76 44.95 10.40
CA ALA A 735 17.38 43.58 10.12
C ALA A 735 16.94 43.39 8.66
N ILE A 736 17.11 42.17 8.16
CA ILE A 736 16.64 41.73 6.84
C ILE A 736 15.78 40.48 6.98
N ALA A 737 14.89 40.27 6.02
CA ALA A 737 14.10 39.06 5.93
C ALA A 737 14.78 38.01 5.03
N ASP A 738 14.83 36.77 5.52
CA ASP A 738 15.23 35.59 4.76
C ASP A 738 14.18 35.24 3.67
N GLY A 739 14.58 34.51 2.65
CA GLY A 739 13.73 34.04 1.53
C GLY A 739 12.49 33.22 1.90
N HIS A 740 12.32 32.89 3.18
CA HIS A 740 11.16 32.18 3.72
C HIS A 740 10.20 33.04 4.50
N VAL A 741 10.49 34.36 4.58
CA VAL A 741 9.72 35.36 5.34
C VAL A 741 9.18 36.44 4.41
N THR A 742 7.89 36.71 4.50
CA THR A 742 7.21 37.84 3.82
C THR A 742 7.05 38.99 4.79
N ILE A 743 7.42 40.22 4.35
CA ILE A 743 7.24 41.45 5.10
C ILE A 743 5.89 42.06 4.71
N ILE A 744 5.06 42.41 5.71
CA ILE A 744 3.85 43.18 5.54
C ILE A 744 3.99 44.43 6.37
N ARG A 745 3.88 45.59 5.72
CA ARG A 745 4.02 46.94 6.35
C ARG A 745 2.70 47.67 6.25
N VAL A 746 2.10 47.99 7.37
CA VAL A 746 0.79 48.64 7.43
C VAL A 746 0.86 50.00 8.13
N ASP A 747 -0.08 50.89 7.81
CA ASP A 747 -0.28 52.11 8.56
C ASP A 747 -0.96 51.79 9.90
N LYS A 748 -0.26 52.00 11.02
CA LYS A 748 -0.75 51.80 12.38
C LYS A 748 -1.99 52.62 12.74
N ASN A 749 -2.31 53.65 11.95
CA ASN A 749 -3.53 54.45 12.10
C ASN A 749 -4.73 53.82 11.36
N VAL A 750 -4.49 52.83 10.47
CA VAL A 750 -5.51 52.11 9.72
C VAL A 750 -5.77 50.74 10.35
N ILE A 751 -4.69 50.05 10.76
CA ILE A 751 -4.80 48.76 11.41
C ILE A 751 -3.65 48.53 12.40
N ASP A 752 -3.94 47.96 13.56
CA ASP A 752 -2.91 47.60 14.53
C ASP A 752 -2.04 46.45 14.05
N PRO A 753 -0.70 46.61 13.96
CA PRO A 753 0.18 45.55 13.47
C PRO A 753 0.12 44.23 14.31
N TYR A 754 -0.08 44.38 15.61
CA TYR A 754 -0.18 43.18 16.47
C TYR A 754 -1.50 42.44 16.26
N TYR A 755 -2.59 43.17 16.03
CA TYR A 755 -3.87 42.56 15.67
C TYR A 755 -3.76 41.78 14.37
N LEU A 756 -3.16 42.36 13.32
CA LEU A 756 -2.99 41.69 12.05
C LEU A 756 -2.08 40.43 12.17
N ALA A 757 -0.97 40.52 12.91
CA ALA A 757 -0.09 39.41 13.13
C ALA A 757 -0.80 38.27 13.88
N ASP A 758 -1.57 38.57 14.93
CA ASP A 758 -2.33 37.59 15.68
C ASP A 758 -3.49 37.01 14.86
N TYR A 759 -4.15 37.84 14.01
CA TYR A 759 -5.17 37.35 13.07
C TYR A 759 -4.62 36.34 12.06
N LEU A 760 -3.42 36.62 11.52
CA LEU A 760 -2.76 35.72 10.56
C LEU A 760 -2.32 34.39 11.19
N ARG A 761 -1.89 34.36 12.44
CA ARG A 761 -1.36 33.13 13.09
C ARG A 761 -2.40 32.33 13.86
N CYS A 762 -3.47 32.94 14.40
CA CYS A 762 -4.46 32.23 15.22
C CYS A 762 -5.92 32.60 14.98
N GLY A 763 -6.21 33.57 14.12
CA GLY A 763 -7.55 33.96 13.68
C GLY A 763 -7.98 33.31 12.36
N PHE A 764 -9.05 33.86 11.73
CA PHE A 764 -9.50 33.37 10.42
C PHE A 764 -8.45 33.61 9.32
N GLY A 765 -7.50 34.53 9.50
CA GLY A 765 -6.33 34.65 8.64
C GLY A 765 -5.51 33.37 8.55
N SER A 766 -5.33 32.66 9.67
CA SER A 766 -4.69 31.33 9.70
C SER A 766 -5.47 30.28 8.88
N THR A 767 -6.79 30.34 8.91
CA THR A 767 -7.64 29.46 8.08
C THR A 767 -7.48 29.79 6.59
N GLN A 768 -7.41 31.10 6.23
CA GLN A 768 -7.14 31.52 4.85
C GLN A 768 -5.76 31.07 4.40
N ILE A 769 -4.71 31.22 5.21
CA ILE A 769 -3.37 30.71 4.91
C ILE A 769 -3.43 29.20 4.64
N SER A 770 -4.13 28.43 5.50
CA SER A 770 -4.31 27.00 5.32
C SER A 770 -5.07 26.60 4.06
N ALA A 771 -5.99 27.45 3.58
CA ALA A 771 -6.74 27.23 2.35
C ALA A 771 -5.95 27.67 1.11
N TYR A 772 -5.10 28.71 1.20
CA TYR A 772 -4.44 29.31 0.04
C TYR A 772 -3.08 28.71 -0.29
N TYR A 773 -2.33 28.20 0.68
CA TYR A 773 -0.99 27.68 0.39
C TYR A 773 -0.99 26.60 -0.71
N SER A 774 0.11 26.54 -1.44
CA SER A 774 0.34 25.59 -2.52
C SER A 774 1.45 24.60 -2.16
N GLY A 775 1.48 23.47 -2.87
CA GLY A 775 2.50 22.44 -2.70
C GLY A 775 2.07 21.33 -1.78
N SER A 776 2.95 20.35 -1.65
CA SER A 776 2.82 19.16 -0.79
C SER A 776 4.12 19.01 -0.01
N THR A 777 4.08 18.29 1.06
CA THR A 777 5.14 17.83 1.94
C THR A 777 6.51 18.54 1.86
N GLY A 778 6.85 19.29 2.90
CA GLY A 778 8.16 19.96 3.05
C GLY A 778 8.38 21.18 2.17
N LEU A 779 7.69 21.26 1.02
CA LEU A 779 7.74 22.33 0.05
C LEU A 779 6.41 23.10 -0.04
N ILE A 780 5.70 23.23 1.09
CA ILE A 780 4.50 24.06 1.14
C ILE A 780 4.89 25.55 1.11
N GLU A 781 4.12 26.31 0.35
CA GLU A 781 4.44 27.69 0.03
C GLU A 781 3.18 28.54 -0.06
N LEU A 782 3.20 29.69 0.58
CA LEU A 782 2.24 30.76 0.41
C LEU A 782 2.89 31.86 -0.45
N THR A 783 2.45 32.01 -1.70
CA THR A 783 3.03 33.02 -2.60
C THR A 783 2.65 34.46 -2.20
N PRO A 784 3.40 35.46 -2.65
CA PRO A 784 3.04 36.88 -2.39
C PRO A 784 1.61 37.20 -2.84
N GLU A 785 1.18 36.69 -3.98
CA GLU A 785 -0.18 36.88 -4.50
C GLU A 785 -1.24 36.27 -3.58
N GLN A 786 -0.95 35.09 -3.00
CA GLN A 786 -1.84 34.47 -2.04
C GLN A 786 -1.89 35.21 -0.71
N VAL A 787 -0.78 35.81 -0.27
CA VAL A 787 -0.78 36.71 0.90
C VAL A 787 -1.66 37.93 0.62
N ASP A 788 -1.53 38.54 -0.54
CA ASP A 788 -2.33 39.68 -0.99
C ASP A 788 -3.84 39.42 -0.98
N MET A 789 -4.26 38.14 -1.22
CA MET A 789 -5.66 37.74 -1.23
C MET A 789 -6.29 37.62 0.16
N ILE A 790 -5.51 37.54 1.23
CA ILE A 790 -6.03 37.32 2.59
C ILE A 790 -6.85 38.56 3.00
N ILE A 791 -8.13 38.34 3.33
CA ILE A 791 -9.06 39.33 3.81
C ILE A 791 -8.97 39.45 5.33
N VAL A 792 -8.81 40.63 5.84
CA VAL A 792 -8.63 40.90 7.26
C VAL A 792 -9.96 41.31 7.90
N ASP A 793 -10.38 40.60 8.94
CA ASP A 793 -11.64 40.87 9.64
C ASP A 793 -11.57 42.20 10.40
N THR A 794 -12.09 43.25 9.77
CA THR A 794 -12.32 44.58 10.35
C THR A 794 -13.80 44.85 10.53
N SER A 795 -14.64 43.83 10.53
CA SER A 795 -16.09 43.94 10.59
C SER A 795 -16.58 44.48 11.95
N GLY A 796 -17.67 45.23 11.91
CA GLY A 796 -18.31 45.78 13.11
C GLY A 796 -17.36 46.63 13.96
N ASN A 797 -17.25 46.38 15.25
CA ASN A 797 -16.39 47.11 16.17
C ASN A 797 -14.89 46.83 16.01
N LYS A 798 -14.49 45.82 15.24
CA LYS A 798 -13.09 45.52 14.94
C LYS A 798 -12.46 46.54 13.94
N ALA A 799 -13.22 47.45 13.39
CA ALA A 799 -12.70 48.60 12.69
C ALA A 799 -11.97 49.61 13.62
N ASP A 800 -12.27 49.58 14.92
CA ASP A 800 -11.65 50.43 15.91
C ASP A 800 -10.28 49.90 16.35
N ILE A 801 -9.25 50.73 16.25
CA ILE A 801 -7.85 50.37 16.55
C ILE A 801 -7.65 50.04 18.03
N ASP A 802 -8.32 50.71 18.95
CA ASP A 802 -8.19 50.41 20.37
C ASP A 802 -8.85 49.05 20.74
N ILE A 803 -9.91 48.68 20.05
CA ILE A 803 -10.50 47.36 20.13
C ILE A 803 -9.54 46.30 19.59
N GLN A 804 -8.92 46.57 18.42
CA GLN A 804 -7.89 45.68 17.84
C GLN A 804 -6.74 45.45 18.83
N LYS A 805 -6.16 46.51 19.40
CA LYS A 805 -5.11 46.44 20.43
C LYS A 805 -5.54 45.62 21.64
N ASN A 806 -6.78 45.77 22.09
CA ASN A 806 -7.30 45.03 23.22
C ASN A 806 -7.47 43.52 22.93
N ILE A 807 -7.96 43.19 21.73
CA ILE A 807 -8.04 41.79 21.26
C ILE A 807 -6.65 41.15 21.30
N SER A 808 -5.66 41.79 20.68
CA SER A 808 -4.29 41.26 20.62
C SER A 808 -3.67 41.14 22.02
N LYS A 809 -3.85 42.15 22.87
CA LYS A 809 -3.38 42.08 24.27
C LYS A 809 -3.97 40.92 25.04
N ASN A 810 -5.25 40.58 24.85
CA ASN A 810 -5.92 39.47 25.50
C ASN A 810 -5.41 38.13 24.99
N ILE A 811 -5.19 37.96 23.68
CA ILE A 811 -4.61 36.78 23.07
C ILE A 811 -3.24 36.51 23.70
N ARG A 812 -2.34 37.47 23.65
CA ARG A 812 -0.96 37.34 24.18
C ARG A 812 -0.91 37.10 25.68
N ARG A 813 -1.83 37.72 26.45
CA ARG A 813 -1.95 37.46 27.88
C ARG A 813 -2.39 36.02 28.17
N THR A 814 -3.27 35.49 27.35
CA THR A 814 -3.76 34.09 27.49
C THR A 814 -2.65 33.10 27.14
N GLU A 815 -1.93 33.36 26.08
CA GLU A 815 -0.78 32.53 25.65
C GLU A 815 0.35 32.54 26.69
N LYS A 816 0.71 33.70 27.27
CA LYS A 816 1.68 33.74 28.37
C LYS A 816 1.29 32.88 29.57
N LYS A 817 -0.01 32.85 29.91
CA LYS A 817 -0.47 31.96 30.97
C LYS A 817 -0.31 30.46 30.60
N TYR A 818 -0.60 30.13 29.35
CA TYR A 818 -0.44 28.79 28.84
C TYR A 818 1.03 28.36 28.86
N THR A 819 1.94 29.20 28.37
CA THR A 819 3.38 28.92 28.35
C THR A 819 3.93 28.72 29.77
N ALA A 820 3.55 29.58 30.71
CA ALA A 820 3.94 29.44 32.11
C ALA A 820 3.41 28.13 32.78
N GLN A 821 2.29 27.60 32.32
CA GLN A 821 1.79 26.28 32.78
C GLN A 821 2.60 25.12 32.19
N ILE A 822 3.02 25.22 30.93
CA ILE A 822 3.88 24.22 30.29
C ILE A 822 5.25 24.19 31.00
N GLU A 823 5.89 25.34 31.18
CA GLU A 823 7.18 25.42 31.91
C GLU A 823 7.13 24.81 33.32
N LYS A 824 6.00 24.99 34.02
CA LYS A 824 5.78 24.33 35.31
C LYS A 824 5.67 22.81 35.18
N ALA A 825 5.00 22.32 34.15
CA ALA A 825 4.85 20.89 33.90
C ALA A 825 6.20 20.26 33.52
N GLU A 826 6.98 20.93 32.69
CA GLU A 826 8.33 20.51 32.29
C GLU A 826 9.27 20.42 33.48
N LYS A 827 9.28 21.41 34.36
CA LYS A 827 10.07 21.36 35.63
C LYS A 827 9.67 20.20 36.54
N VAL A 828 8.41 19.81 36.55
CA VAL A 828 7.96 18.62 37.28
C VAL A 828 8.47 17.34 36.62
N LEU A 829 8.51 17.28 35.30
CA LEU A 829 9.09 16.15 34.56
C LEU A 829 10.61 16.05 34.76
N GLU A 830 11.33 17.16 34.73
CA GLU A 830 12.78 17.21 35.04
C GLU A 830 13.06 16.67 36.46
N SER A 831 12.24 17.04 37.46
CA SER A 831 12.39 16.53 38.82
C SER A 831 12.11 15.01 38.95
N VAL A 832 11.33 14.43 38.02
CA VAL A 832 11.13 12.97 37.97
C VAL A 832 12.34 12.28 37.37
N GLU A 833 12.98 12.89 36.36
CA GLU A 833 14.21 12.37 35.76
C GLU A 833 15.37 12.40 36.77
N GLU A 834 15.49 13.44 37.60
CA GLU A 834 16.47 13.53 38.68
C GLU A 834 16.31 12.42 39.75
N ILE A 835 15.12 11.88 39.97
CA ILE A 835 14.89 10.75 40.90
C ILE A 835 15.50 9.45 40.37
N TRP A 836 15.63 9.30 39.07
CA TRP A 836 16.22 8.10 38.43
C TRP A 836 17.71 8.22 38.15
N GLY A 837 18.31 9.42 38.31
CA GLY A 837 19.72 9.81 38.36
C GLY A 837 20.67 9.21 37.59
#